data_f1497864f3b86f0159d7e75071eee52b
#
_entry.id   f1497864f3b86f0159d7e75071eee52b
#
_cell.length_a   1.000
_cell.length_b   1.000
_cell.length_c   1.000
_cell.angle_alpha   90.00
_cell.angle_beta   90.00
_cell.angle_gamma   90.00
#
_symmetry.space_group_name_H-M   'P 1'
#
loop_
_entity.id
_entity.type
_entity.pdbx_description
1 polymer ?
#
loop_
_entity_poly.entity_id
_entity_poly.type
_entity_poly.pdbx_seq_one_letter_code
_entity_poly.pdbx_strand_id
1 'polypeptide(L)'
;MEINRLTITTESRILGDEYVRFGGEYIETCFHKGKQGALCLAIGTGKTLIMCIAAHEMKRLNLAHKPMIIGLKANVAEIAATYQAAYPNARILYASEKDFSTANRMRFFNNIKNNDYDCVIMSHDQFGKIPQSPELQQRILQAELDTVEENLEVLRQQGKNVSRAMLKGLEKRKHNLVAKLEKVEHAIKSRTDDVVDFKQMGIDHIFIDESHQFKNLTFNTRHDRVAGLGNSEGSQKALNMLFAIRTIQERTGKDLGATFLSGTTISNSLTELYLLFKYLRPNELERQDIRCFDAWAAIFAKKTTDFEFNVTNNIVQKERFRYFIKVPELAAFYNEITDYRTAEDVGVDRPNKNERLHHIPPTPEQEDFIQKLMQFAKTGDATLLGRLPLSETEEKAKMLIATDYARKMALDMRMIDPNYEDHPDNKASHCAKMIAEYYHKYEAHKGTQFVFSDLGTYQPGEGWNVYSEIKRKLVEDYGIPASEVRFIQECKTDKARKAVIDAMNAGTVRVLFGSTSMLGTGVNAQKRCVAIHHLDTPWRPSDLQQRDGRGVRAGNEIAKHFAENNVDVIIYAVEKSLDSYKFNLLHCKQTFISQLKSGAMGARTIDEGAMDEKSGMNFSEYMALLSGNTDLLDKAKLEKRIASLEGERKSFNKGKRDSEFKLESKTGELRNNTAFIEAMTEDWNRFLSVVQTDREGSRLNLVKVDGVDSTDEKVIGKRLQEIAKNAMTGGLYKAVGELYGFPIKVVSERTLKEGLEFTDNRFVVEGNYKYTYNNGHLAMADPIAAARNFLNALERIPTIIDQYKSKNEVLEKEIPQLQEIAGKVWKKEDELKQLKSELAALDRKIQLELAPAQENTEENRQGNEKKQTEQQPESPHVDFVRSHLIIGRPGLSESKGVKL
;
A
#
# COMPACT_ATOMS: atom_id res chain seq x y z
N MET A 1 11.46 23.61 -33.13
CA MET A 1 12.74 23.01 -33.46
C MET A 1 12.48 21.53 -33.70
N GLU A 2 12.38 21.14 -34.96
CA GLU A 2 12.33 19.73 -35.31
C GLU A 2 13.73 19.15 -35.08
N ILE A 3 13.89 18.31 -34.11
CA ILE A 3 15.10 17.55 -33.92
C ILE A 3 15.03 16.38 -34.91
N ASN A 4 15.56 16.58 -36.10
CA ASN A 4 15.77 15.54 -37.06
C ASN A 4 16.71 14.48 -36.47
N ARG A 5 16.24 13.26 -36.36
CA ARG A 5 16.93 12.01 -36.08
C ARG A 5 18.20 12.13 -35.22
N LEU A 6 18.11 11.71 -33.98
CA LEU A 6 19.29 11.48 -33.15
C LEU A 6 20.20 10.47 -33.85
N THR A 7 21.26 10.97 -34.48
CA THR A 7 22.32 10.10 -34.93
C THR A 7 23.20 9.81 -33.73
N ILE A 8 23.05 8.64 -33.13
CA ILE A 8 24.00 8.15 -32.13
C ILE A 8 25.31 7.96 -32.84
N THR A 9 26.30 8.82 -32.53
CA THR A 9 27.61 8.69 -33.14
C THR A 9 28.27 7.43 -32.64
N THR A 10 28.38 6.45 -33.51
CA THR A 10 28.94 5.13 -33.27
C THR A 10 30.45 5.19 -33.05
N GLU A 11 30.91 5.55 -31.88
CA GLU A 11 32.24 5.14 -31.38
C GLU A 11 32.19 3.69 -30.85
N SER A 12 31.03 3.10 -30.66
CA SER A 12 30.89 1.75 -30.14
C SER A 12 30.80 0.73 -31.27
N ARG A 13 31.90 0.08 -31.57
CA ARG A 13 31.99 -1.05 -32.52
C ARG A 13 31.32 -2.37 -32.01
N ILE A 14 30.68 -2.31 -30.86
CA ILE A 14 30.19 -3.51 -30.11
C ILE A 14 28.66 -3.59 -30.10
N LEU A 15 27.97 -2.51 -30.46
CA LEU A 15 26.50 -2.43 -30.39
C LEU A 15 25.91 -2.90 -31.73
N GLY A 16 25.07 -3.90 -31.67
CA GLY A 16 24.21 -4.21 -32.82
C GLY A 16 23.23 -3.06 -33.05
N ASP A 17 22.92 -2.81 -34.33
CA ASP A 17 22.10 -1.66 -34.77
C ASP A 17 20.76 -1.54 -34.07
N GLU A 18 20.18 -2.67 -33.64
CA GLU A 18 18.90 -2.71 -32.93
C GLU A 18 18.95 -2.09 -31.51
N TYR A 19 20.02 -2.33 -30.74
CA TYR A 19 20.20 -1.74 -29.43
C TYR A 19 20.44 -0.23 -29.48
N VAL A 20 21.15 0.21 -30.49
CA VAL A 20 21.41 1.63 -30.77
C VAL A 20 20.12 2.35 -31.13
N ARG A 21 19.31 1.73 -32.00
CA ARG A 21 17.99 2.26 -32.38
C ARG A 21 17.05 2.37 -31.19
N PHE A 22 16.97 1.35 -30.36
CA PHE A 22 16.09 1.32 -29.19
C PHE A 22 16.49 2.36 -28.12
N GLY A 23 17.79 2.47 -27.84
CA GLY A 23 18.27 3.51 -26.93
C GLY A 23 17.99 4.93 -27.47
N GLY A 24 18.15 5.14 -28.78
CA GLY A 24 17.81 6.37 -29.47
C GLY A 24 16.32 6.71 -29.40
N GLU A 25 15.45 5.76 -29.67
CA GLU A 25 13.99 5.92 -29.57
C GLU A 25 13.53 6.27 -28.14
N TYR A 26 14.14 5.67 -27.13
CA TYR A 26 13.85 5.99 -25.73
C TYR A 26 14.21 7.44 -25.38
N ILE A 27 15.40 7.86 -25.74
CA ILE A 27 15.86 9.23 -25.56
C ILE A 27 14.95 10.20 -26.33
N GLU A 28 14.62 9.91 -27.56
CA GLU A 28 13.70 10.68 -28.38
C GLU A 28 12.31 10.79 -27.76
N THR A 29 11.79 9.69 -27.22
CA THR A 29 10.49 9.68 -26.51
C THR A 29 10.52 10.53 -25.25
N CYS A 30 11.58 10.47 -24.47
CA CYS A 30 11.77 11.34 -23.29
C CYS A 30 11.86 12.82 -23.69
N PHE A 31 12.46 13.13 -24.84
CA PHE A 31 12.58 14.47 -25.39
C PHE A 31 11.26 15.05 -25.87
N HIS A 32 10.57 14.35 -26.74
CA HIS A 32 9.33 14.83 -27.33
C HIS A 32 8.21 14.99 -26.30
N LYS A 33 8.19 14.12 -25.29
CA LYS A 33 7.15 14.17 -24.25
C LYS A 33 7.51 15.10 -23.09
N GLY A 34 8.76 15.56 -22.98
CA GLY A 34 9.23 16.41 -21.90
C GLY A 34 8.99 15.77 -20.51
N LYS A 35 8.95 14.45 -20.46
CA LYS A 35 8.43 13.68 -19.32
C LYS A 35 9.51 12.72 -18.81
N GLN A 36 9.48 12.48 -17.52
CA GLN A 36 10.19 11.37 -16.91
C GLN A 36 9.53 10.06 -17.28
N GLY A 37 10.33 9.00 -17.38
CA GLY A 37 9.82 7.70 -17.69
C GLY A 37 10.23 6.63 -16.69
N ALA A 38 9.34 5.69 -16.47
CA ALA A 38 9.68 4.38 -15.97
C ALA A 38 9.88 3.47 -17.19
N LEU A 39 11.10 3.07 -17.46
CA LEU A 39 11.40 2.11 -18.53
C LEU A 39 11.16 0.69 -18.01
N CYS A 40 10.09 0.06 -18.44
CA CYS A 40 9.73 -1.30 -18.05
C CYS A 40 10.08 -2.27 -19.18
N LEU A 41 11.29 -2.83 -19.12
CA LEU A 41 11.79 -3.78 -20.10
C LEU A 41 11.76 -5.20 -19.55
N ALA A 42 11.40 -6.17 -20.38
CA ALA A 42 11.49 -7.57 -20.04
C ALA A 42 12.93 -7.97 -19.66
N ILE A 43 13.09 -9.07 -18.96
CA ILE A 43 14.39 -9.60 -18.57
C ILE A 43 15.15 -9.99 -19.86
N GLY A 44 16.40 -9.55 -19.97
CA GLY A 44 17.26 -9.86 -21.12
C GLY A 44 17.20 -8.90 -22.30
N THR A 45 16.44 -7.81 -22.23
CA THR A 45 16.29 -6.81 -23.30
C THR A 45 17.37 -5.72 -23.33
N GLY A 46 18.52 -5.93 -22.69
CA GLY A 46 19.63 -4.99 -22.78
C GLY A 46 19.53 -3.74 -21.87
N LYS A 47 18.74 -3.77 -20.81
CA LYS A 47 18.53 -2.65 -19.86
C LYS A 47 19.82 -1.92 -19.46
N THR A 48 20.87 -2.67 -19.13
CA THR A 48 22.16 -2.11 -18.72
C THR A 48 22.75 -1.22 -19.81
N LEU A 49 22.75 -1.69 -21.04
CA LEU A 49 23.29 -0.95 -22.17
C LEU A 49 22.47 0.30 -22.50
N ILE A 50 21.13 0.16 -22.52
CA ILE A 50 20.21 1.30 -22.73
C ILE A 50 20.46 2.39 -21.69
N MET A 51 20.61 2.00 -20.41
CA MET A 51 20.88 2.93 -19.32
C MET A 51 22.22 3.66 -19.49
N CYS A 52 23.27 2.94 -19.91
CA CYS A 52 24.58 3.52 -20.16
C CYS A 52 24.54 4.50 -21.35
N ILE A 53 23.88 4.11 -22.45
CA ILE A 53 23.71 4.97 -23.64
C ILE A 53 22.90 6.20 -23.29
N ALA A 54 21.75 6.03 -22.62
CA ALA A 54 20.88 7.13 -22.24
C ALA A 54 21.61 8.14 -21.33
N ALA A 55 22.37 7.67 -20.34
CA ALA A 55 23.15 8.55 -19.45
C ALA A 55 24.19 9.37 -20.23
N HIS A 56 24.91 8.73 -21.15
CA HIS A 56 25.94 9.41 -21.96
C HIS A 56 25.34 10.41 -22.95
N GLU A 57 24.29 10.00 -23.67
CA GLU A 57 23.63 10.85 -24.65
C GLU A 57 22.90 12.03 -24.01
N MET A 58 22.30 11.85 -22.85
CA MET A 58 21.70 12.96 -22.10
C MET A 58 22.75 14.03 -21.75
N LYS A 59 23.97 13.62 -21.36
CA LYS A 59 25.05 14.56 -21.14
C LYS A 59 25.52 15.23 -22.43
N ARG A 60 25.75 14.44 -23.47
CA ARG A 60 26.17 14.96 -24.79
C ARG A 60 25.17 16.00 -25.34
N LEU A 61 23.89 15.79 -25.13
CA LEU A 61 22.81 16.67 -25.57
C LEU A 61 22.46 17.77 -24.57
N ASN A 62 23.23 17.88 -23.50
CA ASN A 62 23.06 18.90 -22.47
C ASN A 62 21.70 18.85 -21.74
N LEU A 63 21.12 17.64 -21.61
CA LEU A 63 19.88 17.39 -20.88
C LEU A 63 20.12 17.04 -19.43
N ALA A 64 21.27 16.43 -19.17
CA ALA A 64 21.81 16.20 -17.85
C ALA A 64 23.30 16.54 -17.87
N HIS A 65 23.77 17.23 -16.84
CA HIS A 65 25.20 17.59 -16.74
C HIS A 65 26.00 16.52 -16.00
N LYS A 66 25.36 15.88 -15.02
CA LYS A 66 26.02 14.86 -14.18
C LYS A 66 25.05 13.72 -13.87
N PRO A 67 24.81 12.82 -14.84
CA PRO A 67 23.95 11.67 -14.63
C PRO A 67 24.58 10.66 -13.67
N MET A 68 23.72 9.95 -12.91
CA MET A 68 24.12 8.90 -11.99
C MET A 68 23.37 7.61 -12.31
N ILE A 69 24.08 6.49 -12.30
CA ILE A 69 23.50 5.15 -12.42
C ILE A 69 23.59 4.42 -11.08
N ILE A 70 22.49 3.87 -10.64
CA ILE A 70 22.39 3.12 -9.37
C ILE A 70 21.95 1.70 -9.70
N GLY A 71 22.76 0.70 -9.35
CA GLY A 71 22.50 -0.70 -9.63
C GLY A 71 22.64 -1.60 -8.41
N LEU A 72 22.41 -2.90 -8.59
CA LEU A 72 22.70 -3.90 -7.56
C LEU A 72 24.21 -4.00 -7.34
N LYS A 73 24.63 -4.26 -6.09
CA LYS A 73 26.06 -4.40 -5.74
C LYS A 73 26.80 -5.36 -6.67
N ALA A 74 26.17 -6.48 -7.02
CA ALA A 74 26.76 -7.47 -7.93
C ALA A 74 26.94 -6.97 -9.37
N ASN A 75 26.18 -5.95 -9.80
CA ASN A 75 26.15 -5.50 -11.19
C ASN A 75 26.96 -4.21 -11.44
N VAL A 76 27.38 -3.49 -10.39
CA VAL A 76 28.06 -2.19 -10.53
C VAL A 76 29.29 -2.26 -11.44
N ALA A 77 30.14 -3.28 -11.25
CA ALA A 77 31.33 -3.48 -12.05
C ALA A 77 31.00 -3.83 -13.52
N GLU A 78 29.96 -4.62 -13.75
CA GLU A 78 29.46 -4.97 -15.10
C GLU A 78 28.87 -3.74 -15.79
N ILE A 79 28.11 -2.91 -15.07
CA ILE A 79 27.56 -1.65 -15.60
C ILE A 79 28.70 -0.72 -16.03
N ALA A 80 29.73 -0.56 -15.19
CA ALA A 80 30.89 0.27 -15.50
C ALA A 80 31.67 -0.26 -16.72
N ALA A 81 31.89 -1.58 -16.80
CA ALA A 81 32.53 -2.22 -17.94
C ALA A 81 31.71 -2.07 -19.24
N THR A 82 30.39 -2.21 -19.16
CA THR A 82 29.47 -2.01 -20.30
C THR A 82 29.51 -0.55 -20.77
N TYR A 83 29.49 0.40 -19.83
CA TYR A 83 29.61 1.82 -20.15
C TYR A 83 30.93 2.14 -20.87
N GLN A 84 32.07 1.64 -20.32
CA GLN A 84 33.39 1.86 -20.90
C GLN A 84 33.57 1.16 -22.25
N ALA A 85 32.93 0.00 -22.45
CA ALA A 85 32.93 -0.69 -23.73
C ALA A 85 32.14 0.06 -24.82
N ALA A 86 30.99 0.67 -24.42
CA ALA A 86 30.17 1.49 -25.28
C ALA A 86 30.85 2.84 -25.62
N TYR A 87 31.52 3.45 -24.66
CA TYR A 87 32.16 4.75 -24.76
C TYR A 87 33.57 4.72 -24.16
N PRO A 88 34.59 4.27 -24.92
CA PRO A 88 35.95 4.06 -24.40
C PRO A 88 36.62 5.30 -23.81
N ASN A 89 36.25 6.48 -24.29
CA ASN A 89 36.85 7.75 -23.86
C ASN A 89 36.04 8.42 -22.71
N ALA A 90 34.95 7.83 -22.24
CA ALA A 90 34.11 8.41 -21.21
C ALA A 90 34.78 8.42 -19.83
N ARG A 91 34.68 9.56 -19.17
CA ARG A 91 35.16 9.77 -17.80
C ARG A 91 34.09 9.32 -16.80
N ILE A 92 34.11 8.05 -16.46
CA ILE A 92 33.18 7.49 -15.48
C ILE A 92 33.82 7.37 -14.11
N LEU A 93 33.01 7.62 -13.05
CA LEU A 93 33.41 7.35 -11.68
C LEU A 93 32.54 6.22 -11.14
N TYR A 94 33.12 5.06 -10.85
CA TYR A 94 32.37 3.99 -10.18
C TYR A 94 32.96 3.69 -8.81
N ALA A 95 32.08 3.40 -7.87
CA ALA A 95 32.43 3.23 -6.47
C ALA A 95 32.83 1.78 -6.16
N SER A 96 34.05 1.58 -5.71
CA SER A 96 34.51 0.31 -5.13
C SER A 96 34.12 0.21 -3.65
N GLU A 97 34.25 -0.98 -3.06
CA GLU A 97 33.99 -1.16 -1.61
C GLU A 97 34.95 -0.32 -0.75
N LYS A 98 36.20 -0.18 -1.19
CA LYS A 98 37.23 0.59 -0.48
C LYS A 98 36.90 2.07 -0.44
N ASP A 99 36.29 2.62 -1.48
CA ASP A 99 35.90 4.03 -1.54
C ASP A 99 34.78 4.37 -0.58
N PHE A 100 33.97 3.41 -0.18
CA PHE A 100 32.88 3.58 0.77
C PHE A 100 33.19 3.18 2.21
N SER A 101 34.45 2.93 2.54
CA SER A 101 34.88 2.89 3.94
C SER A 101 34.63 4.26 4.62
N THR A 102 34.46 4.25 5.93
CA THR A 102 34.16 5.48 6.69
C THR A 102 35.19 6.57 6.45
N ALA A 103 36.47 6.20 6.29
CA ALA A 103 37.57 7.14 6.06
C ALA A 103 37.56 7.73 4.64
N ASN A 104 37.18 6.95 3.62
CA ASN A 104 37.33 7.37 2.20
C ASN A 104 36.05 7.97 1.61
N ARG A 105 34.89 7.68 2.20
CA ARG A 105 33.58 8.06 1.68
C ARG A 105 33.45 9.57 1.44
N MET A 106 33.93 10.40 2.36
CA MET A 106 33.85 11.84 2.21
C MET A 106 34.74 12.34 1.05
N ARG A 107 35.91 11.72 0.87
CA ARG A 107 36.77 12.02 -0.27
C ARG A 107 36.07 11.64 -1.59
N PHE A 108 35.38 10.52 -1.62
CA PHE A 108 34.60 10.10 -2.80
C PHE A 108 33.47 11.08 -3.12
N PHE A 109 32.74 11.56 -2.12
CA PHE A 109 31.69 12.58 -2.30
C PHE A 109 32.24 13.92 -2.78
N ASN A 110 33.35 14.37 -2.23
CA ASN A 110 34.06 15.57 -2.69
C ASN A 110 34.53 15.39 -4.14
N ASN A 111 34.94 14.19 -4.52
CA ASN A 111 35.36 13.90 -5.89
C ASN A 111 34.17 14.03 -6.87
N ILE A 112 32.98 13.55 -6.51
CA ILE A 112 31.78 13.77 -7.30
C ILE A 112 31.46 15.27 -7.42
N LYS A 113 31.53 16.02 -6.31
CA LYS A 113 31.22 17.46 -6.28
C LYS A 113 32.13 18.26 -7.21
N ASN A 114 33.44 18.03 -7.11
CA ASN A 114 34.46 18.91 -7.70
C ASN A 114 34.88 18.54 -9.11
N ASN A 115 34.49 17.36 -9.64
CA ASN A 115 34.91 16.93 -10.96
C ASN A 115 33.71 16.76 -11.89
N ASP A 116 33.95 16.94 -13.16
CA ASP A 116 32.97 16.69 -14.22
C ASP A 116 33.15 15.28 -14.78
N TYR A 117 32.27 14.35 -14.37
CA TYR A 117 32.22 13.00 -14.89
C TYR A 117 31.11 12.87 -15.91
N ASP A 118 31.27 11.99 -16.88
CA ASP A 118 30.22 11.64 -17.84
C ASP A 118 29.12 10.81 -17.18
N CYS A 119 29.50 10.01 -16.20
CA CYS A 119 28.55 9.30 -15.35
C CYS A 119 29.16 8.89 -14.01
N VAL A 120 28.35 8.88 -12.97
CA VAL A 120 28.70 8.33 -11.65
C VAL A 120 27.93 7.04 -11.45
N ILE A 121 28.61 5.94 -11.14
CA ILE A 121 28.00 4.60 -11.02
C ILE A 121 28.23 4.08 -9.59
N MET A 122 27.17 3.65 -8.91
CA MET A 122 27.25 3.11 -7.55
C MET A 122 26.15 2.10 -7.25
N SER A 123 26.32 1.37 -6.14
CA SER A 123 25.31 0.44 -5.70
C SER A 123 24.17 1.10 -4.92
N HIS A 124 23.01 0.41 -4.82
CA HIS A 124 21.89 0.84 -4.01
C HIS A 124 22.28 1.15 -2.55
N ASP A 125 23.15 0.31 -1.95
CA ASP A 125 23.58 0.49 -0.56
C ASP A 125 24.56 1.65 -0.38
N GLN A 126 25.39 1.90 -1.38
CA GLN A 126 26.29 3.04 -1.41
C GLN A 126 25.51 4.35 -1.55
N PHE A 127 24.53 4.38 -2.44
CA PHE A 127 23.61 5.52 -2.59
C PHE A 127 22.87 5.84 -1.28
N GLY A 128 22.42 4.83 -0.55
CA GLY A 128 21.76 5.00 0.75
C GLY A 128 22.61 5.69 1.82
N LYS A 129 23.94 5.80 1.62
CA LYS A 129 24.88 6.48 2.52
C LYS A 129 25.16 7.94 2.14
N ILE A 130 24.62 8.43 1.03
CA ILE A 130 24.76 9.83 0.63
C ILE A 130 23.89 10.70 1.53
N PRO A 131 24.46 11.72 2.21
CA PRO A 131 23.66 12.66 2.97
C PRO A 131 22.70 13.43 2.07
N GLN A 132 21.49 13.63 2.54
CA GLN A 132 20.47 14.45 1.85
C GLN A 132 20.40 15.82 2.54
N SER A 133 19.98 16.87 1.80
CA SER A 133 19.79 18.20 2.37
C SER A 133 18.85 18.16 3.57
N PRO A 134 19.27 18.58 4.77
CA PRO A 134 18.40 18.56 5.94
C PRO A 134 17.17 19.45 5.78
N GLU A 135 17.29 20.57 5.08
CA GLU A 135 16.20 21.53 4.84
C GLU A 135 15.11 20.89 3.97
N LEU A 136 15.50 20.11 2.94
CA LEU A 136 14.58 19.36 2.12
C LEU A 136 13.89 18.23 2.91
N GLN A 137 14.67 17.51 3.71
CA GLN A 137 14.15 16.46 4.58
C GLN A 137 13.10 17.02 5.55
N GLN A 138 13.40 18.15 6.20
CA GLN A 138 12.48 18.82 7.11
C GLN A 138 11.17 19.15 6.42
N ARG A 139 11.21 19.76 5.25
CA ARG A 139 10.01 20.18 4.50
C ARG A 139 9.15 19.01 4.07
N ILE A 140 9.76 17.93 3.55
CA ILE A 140 9.03 16.74 3.13
C ILE A 140 8.44 16.00 4.34
N LEU A 141 9.19 15.85 5.42
CA LEU A 141 8.72 15.19 6.65
C LEU A 141 7.62 16.01 7.34
N GLN A 142 7.70 17.34 7.28
CA GLN A 142 6.65 18.22 7.80
C GLN A 142 5.35 18.04 7.02
N ALA A 143 5.39 18.04 5.69
CA ALA A 143 4.19 17.81 4.87
C ALA A 143 3.56 16.43 5.13
N GLU A 144 4.39 15.39 5.39
CA GLU A 144 3.88 14.07 5.80
C GLU A 144 3.23 14.12 7.19
N LEU A 145 3.81 14.90 8.11
CA LEU A 145 3.25 15.08 9.47
C LEU A 145 1.91 15.80 9.42
N ASP A 146 1.84 16.89 8.66
CA ASP A 146 0.59 17.68 8.50
C ASP A 146 -0.53 16.77 7.96
N THR A 147 -0.23 15.94 6.96
CA THR A 147 -1.21 14.96 6.43
C THR A 147 -1.65 13.92 7.47
N VAL A 148 -0.74 13.48 8.37
CA VAL A 148 -1.10 12.55 9.45
C VAL A 148 -1.97 13.24 10.49
N GLU A 149 -1.68 14.51 10.80
CA GLU A 149 -2.47 15.30 11.74
C GLU A 149 -3.87 15.56 11.21
N GLU A 150 -4.03 15.93 9.95
CA GLU A 150 -5.32 16.06 9.28
C GLU A 150 -6.12 14.75 9.33
N ASN A 151 -5.48 13.63 9.04
CA ASN A 151 -6.12 12.31 9.13
C ASN A 151 -6.55 11.95 10.56
N LEU A 152 -5.74 12.29 11.56
CA LEU A 152 -6.08 12.08 12.98
C LEU A 152 -7.28 12.94 13.40
N GLU A 153 -7.34 14.18 12.94
CA GLU A 153 -8.45 15.08 13.25
C GLU A 153 -9.75 14.57 12.62
N VAL A 154 -9.73 14.20 11.34
CA VAL A 154 -10.89 13.58 10.66
C VAL A 154 -11.37 12.33 11.38
N LEU A 155 -10.46 11.46 11.84
CA LEU A 155 -10.85 10.25 12.57
C LEU A 155 -11.41 10.55 13.96
N ARG A 156 -10.88 11.55 14.68
CA ARG A 156 -11.41 11.99 15.99
C ARG A 156 -12.82 12.56 15.85
N GLN A 157 -13.10 13.31 14.78
CA GLN A 157 -14.43 13.82 14.48
C GLN A 157 -15.45 12.72 14.17
N GLN A 158 -15.02 11.56 13.65
CA GLN A 158 -15.87 10.41 13.40
C GLN A 158 -16.28 9.64 14.67
N GLY A 159 -15.72 9.97 15.82
CA GLY A 159 -16.16 9.51 17.15
C GLY A 159 -16.09 7.99 17.36
N LYS A 160 -17.13 7.41 17.97
CA LYS A 160 -17.16 6.00 18.39
C LYS A 160 -17.06 4.95 17.24
N ASN A 161 -17.14 5.38 15.99
CA ASN A 161 -17.11 4.50 14.81
C ASN A 161 -15.70 4.18 14.32
N VAL A 162 -14.66 4.72 14.95
CA VAL A 162 -13.27 4.51 14.55
C VAL A 162 -12.61 3.41 15.39
N SER A 163 -11.90 2.51 14.74
CA SER A 163 -11.10 1.48 15.42
C SER A 163 -10.01 2.12 16.29
N ARG A 164 -9.96 1.75 17.58
CA ARG A 164 -8.87 2.18 18.48
C ARG A 164 -7.48 1.81 17.96
N ALA A 165 -7.37 0.69 17.24
CA ALA A 165 -6.12 0.25 16.63
C ALA A 165 -5.65 1.22 15.54
N MET A 166 -6.57 1.73 14.73
CA MET A 166 -6.29 2.70 13.66
C MET A 166 -5.80 4.03 14.24
N LEU A 167 -6.51 4.58 15.25
CA LEU A 167 -6.06 5.81 15.93
C LEU A 167 -4.67 5.64 16.53
N LYS A 168 -4.44 4.53 17.26
CA LYS A 168 -3.15 4.22 17.87
C LYS A 168 -2.03 4.05 16.82
N GLY A 169 -2.34 3.51 15.65
CA GLY A 169 -1.41 3.39 14.53
C GLY A 169 -0.97 4.74 13.99
N LEU A 170 -1.91 5.66 13.76
CA LEU A 170 -1.61 7.03 13.30
C LEU A 170 -0.90 7.87 14.37
N GLU A 171 -1.28 7.74 15.64
CA GLU A 171 -0.58 8.41 16.75
C GLU A 171 0.88 7.96 16.86
N LYS A 172 1.14 6.66 16.74
CA LYS A 172 2.50 6.12 16.67
C LYS A 172 3.27 6.68 15.49
N ARG A 173 2.62 6.78 14.31
CA ARG A 173 3.24 7.36 13.12
C ARG A 173 3.57 8.85 13.32
N LYS A 174 2.64 9.62 13.88
CA LYS A 174 2.89 11.03 14.25
C LYS A 174 4.13 11.14 15.13
N HIS A 175 4.20 10.36 16.21
CA HIS A 175 5.34 10.34 17.12
C HIS A 175 6.66 10.01 16.40
N ASN A 176 6.66 9.02 15.50
CA ASN A 176 7.84 8.64 14.73
C ASN A 176 8.29 9.75 13.76
N LEU A 177 7.35 10.48 13.14
CA LEU A 177 7.66 11.61 12.25
C LEU A 177 8.23 12.80 13.04
N VAL A 178 7.65 13.12 14.20
CA VAL A 178 8.17 14.16 15.10
C VAL A 178 9.61 13.83 15.52
N ALA A 179 9.88 12.60 15.96
CA ALA A 179 11.22 12.18 16.32
C ALA A 179 12.23 12.24 15.16
N LYS A 180 11.78 12.01 13.91
CA LYS A 180 12.61 12.20 12.72
C LYS A 180 12.87 13.68 12.44
N LEU A 181 11.86 14.54 12.59
CA LEU A 181 11.99 15.99 12.43
C LEU A 181 12.97 16.59 13.44
N GLU A 182 12.87 16.22 14.72
CA GLU A 182 13.79 16.64 15.76
C GLU A 182 15.25 16.29 15.41
N LYS A 183 15.50 15.08 14.88
CA LYS A 183 16.84 14.69 14.42
C LYS A 183 17.31 15.53 13.25
N VAL A 184 16.43 15.87 12.31
CA VAL A 184 16.77 16.73 11.15
C VAL A 184 17.03 18.15 11.62
N GLU A 185 16.25 18.70 12.53
CA GLU A 185 16.47 20.02 13.12
C GLU A 185 17.80 20.08 13.87
N HIS A 186 18.12 19.04 14.64
CA HIS A 186 19.43 18.95 15.28
C HIS A 186 20.55 18.91 14.25
N ALA A 187 20.39 18.16 13.14
CA ALA A 187 21.37 18.12 12.05
C ALA A 187 21.53 19.48 11.36
N ILE A 188 20.47 20.27 11.21
CA ILE A 188 20.53 21.65 10.69
C ILE A 188 21.35 22.54 11.64
N LYS A 189 21.06 22.46 12.95
CA LYS A 189 21.73 23.29 13.97
C LYS A 189 23.21 22.91 14.17
N SER A 190 23.56 21.63 13.98
CA SER A 190 24.91 21.08 14.18
C SER A 190 25.70 20.93 12.88
N ARG A 191 25.17 21.43 11.74
CA ARG A 191 25.83 21.30 10.43
C ARG A 191 27.19 21.99 10.43
N THR A 192 28.21 21.24 10.05
CA THR A 192 29.52 21.75 9.72
C THR A 192 29.63 21.87 8.20
N ASP A 193 30.31 22.88 7.69
CA ASP A 193 30.40 23.17 6.23
C ASP A 193 31.13 22.09 5.43
N ASP A 194 31.71 21.11 6.08
CA ASP A 194 32.52 20.05 5.45
C ASP A 194 31.71 18.85 4.93
N VAL A 195 30.40 18.78 5.19
CA VAL A 195 29.57 17.63 4.78
C VAL A 195 28.97 17.87 3.41
N VAL A 196 29.46 17.15 2.40
CA VAL A 196 28.90 17.16 1.03
C VAL A 196 27.62 16.35 1.01
N ASP A 197 26.50 17.01 0.75
CA ASP A 197 25.19 16.39 0.53
C ASP A 197 24.89 16.17 -0.96
N PHE A 198 23.80 15.46 -1.24
CA PHE A 198 23.36 15.15 -2.60
C PHE A 198 23.13 16.40 -3.46
N LYS A 199 22.59 17.47 -2.88
CA LYS A 199 22.36 18.75 -3.57
C LYS A 199 23.66 19.37 -4.05
N GLN A 200 24.70 19.33 -3.21
CA GLN A 200 26.02 19.89 -3.53
C GLN A 200 26.81 19.06 -4.55
N MET A 201 26.51 17.75 -4.68
CA MET A 201 27.13 16.88 -5.69
C MET A 201 26.79 17.29 -7.14
N GLY A 202 25.69 18.01 -7.32
CA GLY A 202 25.27 18.50 -8.63
C GLY A 202 24.66 17.42 -9.54
N ILE A 203 24.31 16.26 -9.00
CA ILE A 203 23.60 15.21 -9.76
C ILE A 203 22.25 15.74 -10.23
N ASP A 204 21.95 15.58 -11.49
CA ASP A 204 20.75 16.13 -12.13
C ASP A 204 19.87 15.11 -12.86
N HIS A 205 20.32 13.87 -12.98
CA HIS A 205 19.53 12.74 -13.41
C HIS A 205 20.00 11.43 -12.78
N ILE A 206 19.06 10.58 -12.36
CA ILE A 206 19.33 9.29 -11.72
C ILE A 206 18.69 8.17 -12.55
N PHE A 207 19.50 7.23 -13.01
CA PHE A 207 19.03 5.95 -13.56
C PHE A 207 19.07 4.90 -12.46
N ILE A 208 17.95 4.21 -12.23
CA ILE A 208 17.83 3.24 -11.15
C ILE A 208 17.50 1.87 -11.73
N ASP A 209 18.51 0.99 -11.77
CA ASP A 209 18.33 -0.42 -12.13
C ASP A 209 17.63 -1.17 -10.99
N GLU A 210 16.75 -2.11 -11.35
CA GLU A 210 15.93 -2.87 -10.41
C GLU A 210 15.19 -1.98 -9.41
N SER A 211 14.52 -0.96 -9.92
CA SER A 211 13.83 0.10 -9.16
C SER A 211 12.78 -0.42 -8.18
N HIS A 212 12.27 -1.65 -8.37
CA HIS A 212 11.38 -2.31 -7.44
C HIS A 212 11.99 -2.50 -6.02
N GLN A 213 13.32 -2.39 -5.87
CA GLN A 213 14.00 -2.38 -4.57
C GLN A 213 13.66 -1.15 -3.71
N PHE A 214 13.13 -0.09 -4.31
CA PHE A 214 12.73 1.16 -3.66
C PHE A 214 11.22 1.30 -3.47
N LYS A 215 10.44 0.26 -3.75
CA LYS A 215 8.99 0.28 -3.67
C LYS A 215 8.43 0.47 -2.26
N ASN A 216 9.21 0.17 -1.21
CA ASN A 216 8.77 0.33 0.18
C ASN A 216 8.95 1.79 0.66
N LEU A 217 8.29 2.72 -0.03
CA LEU A 217 8.26 4.14 0.30
C LEU A 217 7.21 4.41 1.38
N THR A 218 7.44 5.44 2.17
CA THR A 218 6.48 5.94 3.17
C THR A 218 5.20 6.45 2.52
N PHE A 219 4.06 6.20 3.12
CA PHE A 219 2.76 6.67 2.67
C PHE A 219 1.78 6.84 3.85
N ASN A 220 0.78 7.69 3.68
CA ASN A 220 -0.25 7.94 4.65
C ASN A 220 -1.55 7.25 4.24
N THR A 221 -2.16 6.52 5.17
CA THR A 221 -3.45 5.86 4.96
C THR A 221 -4.19 5.71 6.27
N ARG A 222 -5.51 5.80 6.20
CA ARG A 222 -6.45 5.50 7.29
C ARG A 222 -6.78 4.02 7.38
N HIS A 223 -6.17 3.17 6.55
CA HIS A 223 -6.39 1.74 6.54
C HIS A 223 -5.31 1.01 7.35
N ASP A 224 -5.70 -0.02 8.10
CA ASP A 224 -4.78 -0.81 8.90
C ASP A 224 -3.70 -1.51 8.07
N ARG A 225 -4.11 -2.07 6.92
CA ARG A 225 -3.23 -2.76 5.97
C ARG A 225 -3.74 -2.61 4.55
N VAL A 226 -2.83 -2.42 3.62
CA VAL A 226 -3.12 -2.39 2.19
C VAL A 226 -2.26 -3.44 1.49
N ALA A 227 -2.90 -4.37 0.78
CA ALA A 227 -2.21 -5.40 0.01
C ALA A 227 -1.27 -4.75 -1.02
N GLY A 228 -0.08 -5.33 -1.20
CA GLY A 228 0.94 -4.80 -2.12
C GLY A 228 1.75 -3.63 -1.59
N LEU A 229 1.23 -2.84 -0.67
CA LEU A 229 1.99 -1.82 0.04
C LEU A 229 2.64 -2.44 1.29
N GLY A 230 3.89 -2.10 1.49
CA GLY A 230 4.64 -2.52 2.67
C GLY A 230 4.14 -1.84 3.96
N ASN A 231 5.02 -1.75 4.95
CA ASN A 231 4.76 -0.94 6.13
C ASN A 231 4.63 0.55 5.71
N SER A 232 3.61 1.23 6.22
CA SER A 232 3.38 2.66 5.96
C SER A 232 4.54 3.57 6.36
N GLU A 233 5.39 3.13 7.29
CA GLU A 233 6.61 3.85 7.67
C GLU A 233 7.67 3.82 6.56
N GLY A 234 7.58 2.87 5.63
CA GLY A 234 8.54 2.69 4.54
C GLY A 234 9.93 2.26 5.00
N SER A 235 10.87 2.27 4.06
CA SER A 235 12.28 2.01 4.32
C SER A 235 13.10 3.30 4.21
N GLN A 236 14.17 3.41 5.00
CA GLN A 236 15.09 4.56 4.92
C GLN A 236 15.74 4.66 3.53
N LYS A 237 16.00 3.52 2.89
CA LYS A 237 16.53 3.45 1.52
C LYS A 237 15.59 4.13 0.51
N ALA A 238 14.31 3.82 0.56
CA ALA A 238 13.30 4.41 -0.32
C ALA A 238 13.09 5.90 -0.01
N LEU A 239 13.13 6.29 1.25
CA LEU A 239 13.01 7.68 1.66
C LEU A 239 14.20 8.53 1.18
N ASN A 240 15.43 8.01 1.28
CA ASN A 240 16.61 8.68 0.73
C ASN A 240 16.52 8.87 -0.80
N MET A 241 15.98 7.86 -1.51
CA MET A 241 15.73 7.99 -2.94
C MET A 241 14.70 9.09 -3.24
N LEU A 242 13.63 9.17 -2.45
CA LEU A 242 12.65 10.24 -2.60
C LEU A 242 13.28 11.61 -2.42
N PHE A 243 14.10 11.80 -1.39
CA PHE A 243 14.78 13.08 -1.14
C PHE A 243 15.70 13.47 -2.30
N ALA A 244 16.47 12.52 -2.84
CA ALA A 244 17.34 12.77 -3.98
C ALA A 244 16.53 13.17 -5.23
N ILE A 245 15.47 12.46 -5.56
CA ILE A 245 14.60 12.78 -6.70
C ILE A 245 13.94 14.15 -6.49
N ARG A 246 13.43 14.45 -5.29
CA ARG A 246 12.86 15.77 -4.97
C ARG A 246 13.87 16.90 -5.10
N THR A 247 15.12 16.68 -4.69
CA THR A 247 16.20 17.67 -4.89
C THR A 247 16.35 18.05 -6.36
N ILE A 248 16.27 17.08 -7.27
CA ILE A 248 16.37 17.33 -8.71
C ILE A 248 15.07 18.00 -9.23
N GLN A 249 13.91 17.51 -8.83
CA GLN A 249 12.62 18.04 -9.26
C GLN A 249 12.41 19.48 -8.83
N GLU A 250 12.79 19.86 -7.62
CA GLU A 250 12.72 21.25 -7.16
C GLU A 250 13.66 22.18 -7.94
N ARG A 251 14.83 21.71 -8.32
CA ARG A 251 15.79 22.49 -9.12
C ARG A 251 15.25 22.77 -10.52
N THR A 252 14.52 21.81 -11.09
CA THR A 252 13.97 21.93 -12.46
C THR A 252 12.56 22.51 -12.50
N GLY A 253 11.84 22.52 -11.37
CA GLY A 253 10.42 22.88 -11.29
C GLY A 253 9.49 21.89 -12.02
N LYS A 254 10.00 20.71 -12.41
CA LYS A 254 9.29 19.71 -13.21
C LYS A 254 9.40 18.33 -12.55
N ASP A 255 8.48 17.43 -12.90
CA ASP A 255 8.54 16.01 -12.51
C ASP A 255 9.65 15.24 -13.27
N LEU A 256 10.86 15.81 -13.34
CA LEU A 256 12.01 15.27 -14.08
C LEU A 256 13.16 14.88 -13.12
N GLY A 257 14.13 14.09 -13.60
CA GLY A 257 15.37 13.80 -12.87
C GLY A 257 15.58 12.36 -12.46
N ALA A 258 14.64 11.44 -12.74
CA ALA A 258 14.85 10.02 -12.49
C ALA A 258 14.28 9.15 -13.61
N THR A 259 14.98 8.07 -13.91
CA THR A 259 14.51 6.99 -14.80
C THR A 259 14.57 5.67 -14.06
N PHE A 260 13.44 5.03 -13.89
CA PHE A 260 13.30 3.75 -13.21
C PHE A 260 13.35 2.61 -14.23
N LEU A 261 14.30 1.71 -14.07
CA LEU A 261 14.43 0.52 -14.92
C LEU A 261 14.08 -0.72 -14.10
N SER A 262 13.16 -1.51 -14.61
CA SER A 262 12.80 -2.78 -13.98
C SER A 262 12.03 -3.67 -14.94
N GLY A 263 12.26 -4.99 -14.88
CA GLY A 263 11.37 -5.97 -15.50
C GLY A 263 10.03 -6.10 -14.75
N THR A 264 9.99 -5.64 -13.51
CA THR A 264 8.90 -5.90 -12.55
C THR A 264 8.50 -4.64 -11.80
N THR A 265 8.09 -3.59 -12.52
CA THR A 265 7.65 -2.32 -11.91
C THR A 265 6.49 -2.50 -10.94
N ILE A 266 5.60 -3.44 -11.23
CA ILE A 266 4.52 -3.87 -10.34
C ILE A 266 4.84 -5.31 -9.95
N SER A 267 5.10 -5.56 -8.68
CA SER A 267 5.58 -6.87 -8.22
C SER A 267 4.49 -7.74 -7.60
N ASN A 268 3.45 -7.16 -7.02
CA ASN A 268 2.41 -7.89 -6.31
C ASN A 268 1.00 -7.33 -6.49
N SER A 269 0.80 -6.00 -6.42
CA SER A 269 -0.51 -5.36 -6.48
C SER A 269 -0.46 -4.03 -7.22
N LEU A 270 -1.57 -3.66 -7.85
CA LEU A 270 -1.72 -2.36 -8.51
C LEU A 270 -1.63 -1.17 -7.53
N THR A 271 -1.82 -1.40 -6.23
CA THR A 271 -1.59 -0.39 -5.19
C THR A 271 -0.17 0.15 -5.19
N GLU A 272 0.81 -0.63 -5.67
CA GLU A 272 2.21 -0.20 -5.78
C GLU A 272 2.39 0.99 -6.75
N LEU A 273 1.46 1.18 -7.70
CA LEU A 273 1.49 2.30 -8.64
C LEU A 273 1.41 3.67 -7.95
N TYR A 274 0.65 3.78 -6.86
CA TYR A 274 0.60 5.02 -6.09
C TYR A 274 1.99 5.46 -5.64
N LEU A 275 2.83 4.52 -5.16
CA LEU A 275 4.19 4.83 -4.72
C LEU A 275 5.12 5.17 -5.89
N LEU A 276 4.93 4.53 -7.05
CA LEU A 276 5.64 4.89 -8.28
C LEU A 276 5.30 6.33 -8.70
N PHE A 277 4.02 6.69 -8.71
CA PHE A 277 3.59 8.05 -9.03
C PHE A 277 4.08 9.07 -8.00
N LYS A 278 4.14 8.69 -6.73
CA LYS A 278 4.69 9.55 -5.68
C LYS A 278 6.17 9.90 -5.95
N TYR A 279 6.95 9.02 -6.57
CA TYR A 279 8.30 9.34 -7.04
C TYR A 279 8.31 10.22 -8.29
N LEU A 280 7.56 9.82 -9.31
CA LEU A 280 7.74 10.29 -10.68
C LEU A 280 6.73 11.37 -11.13
N ARG A 281 5.60 11.50 -10.44
CA ARG A 281 4.52 12.42 -10.84
C ARG A 281 3.93 13.23 -9.67
N PRO A 282 4.75 13.84 -8.80
CA PRO A 282 4.22 14.58 -7.64
C PRO A 282 3.36 15.78 -8.03
N ASN A 283 3.78 16.57 -9.01
CA ASN A 283 3.03 17.76 -9.47
C ASN A 283 1.69 17.34 -10.11
N GLU A 284 1.67 16.20 -10.82
CA GLU A 284 0.46 15.69 -11.42
C GLU A 284 -0.51 15.12 -10.37
N LEU A 285 0.00 14.43 -9.34
CA LEU A 285 -0.81 13.99 -8.20
C LEU A 285 -1.41 15.20 -7.46
N GLU A 286 -0.64 16.26 -7.27
CA GLU A 286 -1.12 17.49 -6.64
C GLU A 286 -2.18 18.18 -7.50
N ARG A 287 -1.97 18.27 -8.82
CA ARG A 287 -2.94 18.83 -9.78
C ARG A 287 -4.29 18.11 -9.75
N GLN A 288 -4.28 16.79 -9.49
CA GLN A 288 -5.48 15.96 -9.37
C GLN A 288 -6.01 15.87 -7.94
N ASP A 289 -5.46 16.64 -7.00
CA ASP A 289 -5.77 16.61 -5.56
C ASP A 289 -5.61 15.22 -4.90
N ILE A 290 -4.68 14.41 -5.42
CA ILE A 290 -4.32 13.08 -4.89
C ILE A 290 -3.15 13.23 -3.91
N ARG A 291 -3.41 13.76 -2.72
CA ARG A 291 -2.36 14.05 -1.72
C ARG A 291 -1.94 12.84 -0.88
N CYS A 292 -2.77 11.83 -0.78
CA CYS A 292 -2.50 10.63 0.02
C CYS A 292 -2.98 9.37 -0.69
N PHE A 293 -2.58 8.21 -0.17
CA PHE A 293 -3.02 6.92 -0.70
C PHE A 293 -4.54 6.76 -0.71
N ASP A 294 -5.21 7.25 0.33
CA ASP A 294 -6.67 7.10 0.45
C ASP A 294 -7.42 7.86 -0.65
N ALA A 295 -6.91 9.02 -1.07
CA ALA A 295 -7.45 9.78 -2.20
C ALA A 295 -7.25 9.01 -3.52
N TRP A 296 -6.06 8.45 -3.75
CA TRP A 296 -5.78 7.60 -4.91
C TRP A 296 -6.68 6.36 -4.93
N ALA A 297 -6.80 5.68 -3.81
CA ALA A 297 -7.62 4.49 -3.68
C ALA A 297 -9.12 4.77 -3.88
N ALA A 298 -9.60 5.95 -3.47
CA ALA A 298 -10.99 6.35 -3.71
C ALA A 298 -11.33 6.49 -5.20
N ILE A 299 -10.33 6.79 -6.03
CA ILE A 299 -10.49 6.93 -7.49
C ILE A 299 -10.36 5.59 -8.22
N PHE A 300 -9.35 4.78 -7.85
CA PHE A 300 -8.93 3.62 -8.65
C PHE A 300 -9.17 2.27 -7.97
N ALA A 301 -9.47 2.22 -6.68
CA ALA A 301 -9.64 0.98 -5.96
C ALA A 301 -10.99 0.91 -5.25
N LYS A 302 -11.58 -0.28 -5.22
CA LYS A 302 -12.80 -0.55 -4.47
C LYS A 302 -12.45 -1.45 -3.29
N LYS A 303 -12.83 -1.00 -2.10
CA LYS A 303 -12.76 -1.83 -0.91
C LYS A 303 -13.78 -2.94 -1.00
N THR A 304 -13.34 -4.13 -0.65
CA THR A 304 -14.22 -5.25 -0.34
C THR A 304 -14.03 -5.63 1.10
N THR A 305 -15.11 -6.05 1.68
CA THR A 305 -15.12 -6.66 2.99
C THR A 305 -15.03 -8.15 2.79
N ASP A 306 -13.88 -8.71 3.08
CA ASP A 306 -13.70 -10.16 3.15
C ASP A 306 -13.90 -10.61 4.59
N PHE A 307 -14.65 -11.69 4.78
CA PHE A 307 -14.83 -12.29 6.09
C PHE A 307 -13.75 -13.36 6.26
N GLU A 308 -12.88 -13.14 7.23
CA GLU A 308 -11.87 -14.10 7.63
C GLU A 308 -12.20 -14.62 9.01
N PHE A 309 -11.94 -15.91 9.24
CA PHE A 309 -11.96 -16.40 10.60
C PHE A 309 -10.78 -15.80 11.35
N ASN A 310 -11.06 -15.15 12.48
CA ASN A 310 -10.00 -14.79 13.39
C ASN A 310 -9.55 -16.04 14.15
N VAL A 311 -8.53 -15.87 14.94
CA VAL A 311 -7.88 -16.90 15.77
C VAL A 311 -8.84 -17.61 16.71
N THR A 312 -9.91 -16.94 17.11
CA THR A 312 -10.93 -17.48 18.02
C THR A 312 -12.10 -18.15 17.28
N ASN A 313 -11.89 -18.51 16.00
CA ASN A 313 -12.90 -19.11 15.13
C ASN A 313 -14.17 -18.24 14.90
N ASN A 314 -14.05 -16.94 15.17
CA ASN A 314 -15.10 -15.97 14.88
C ASN A 314 -14.86 -15.36 13.49
N ILE A 315 -15.94 -15.19 12.74
CA ILE A 315 -15.91 -14.48 11.48
C ILE A 315 -15.63 -13.00 11.75
N VAL A 316 -14.47 -12.52 11.36
CA VAL A 316 -14.10 -11.10 11.40
C VAL A 316 -14.13 -10.52 10.01
N GLN A 317 -14.72 -9.37 9.92
CA GLN A 317 -14.77 -8.59 8.71
C GLN A 317 -13.43 -7.87 8.52
N LYS A 318 -12.71 -8.19 7.43
CA LYS A 318 -11.53 -7.43 7.02
C LYS A 318 -11.79 -6.67 5.73
N GLU A 319 -11.47 -5.38 5.73
CA GLU A 319 -11.54 -4.57 4.53
C GLU A 319 -10.22 -4.69 3.75
N ARG A 320 -10.34 -4.99 2.44
CA ARG A 320 -9.21 -5.07 1.52
C ARG A 320 -9.49 -4.31 0.23
N PHE A 321 -8.45 -3.73 -0.36
CA PHE A 321 -8.50 -3.27 -1.74
C PHE A 321 -8.24 -4.48 -2.65
N ARG A 322 -9.29 -5.03 -3.21
CA ARG A 322 -9.23 -6.20 -4.06
C ARG A 322 -9.60 -5.87 -5.50
N TYR A 323 -10.59 -5.01 -5.67
CA TYR A 323 -11.04 -4.62 -6.99
C TYR A 323 -10.45 -3.28 -7.37
N PHE A 324 -9.86 -3.22 -8.55
CA PHE A 324 -9.45 -1.98 -9.18
C PHE A 324 -10.47 -1.58 -10.22
N ILE A 325 -10.90 -0.32 -10.14
CA ILE A 325 -11.89 0.30 -11.03
C ILE A 325 -11.20 1.38 -11.87
N LYS A 326 -11.84 1.80 -12.96
CA LYS A 326 -11.25 2.78 -13.89
C LYS A 326 -9.86 2.36 -14.37
N VAL A 327 -9.71 1.09 -14.64
CA VAL A 327 -8.41 0.51 -15.00
C VAL A 327 -7.87 1.09 -16.32
N PRO A 328 -8.68 1.41 -17.36
CA PRO A 328 -8.19 2.11 -18.55
C PRO A 328 -7.59 3.49 -18.24
N GLU A 329 -8.21 4.25 -17.35
CA GLU A 329 -7.74 5.57 -16.94
C GLU A 329 -6.44 5.45 -16.12
N LEU A 330 -6.34 4.45 -15.25
CA LEU A 330 -5.11 4.14 -14.51
C LEU A 330 -3.97 3.71 -15.45
N ALA A 331 -4.28 2.89 -16.45
CA ALA A 331 -3.32 2.47 -17.46
C ALA A 331 -2.84 3.65 -18.32
N ALA A 332 -3.74 4.54 -18.73
CA ALA A 332 -3.38 5.75 -19.46
C ALA A 332 -2.43 6.62 -18.62
N PHE A 333 -2.74 6.82 -17.34
CA PHE A 333 -1.91 7.59 -16.41
C PHE A 333 -0.53 6.96 -16.20
N TYR A 334 -0.45 5.63 -16.18
CA TYR A 334 0.80 4.88 -16.09
C TYR A 334 1.60 4.93 -17.40
N ASN A 335 0.94 4.72 -18.53
CA ASN A 335 1.59 4.64 -19.85
C ASN A 335 2.11 6.00 -20.34
N GLU A 336 1.59 7.11 -19.80
CA GLU A 336 2.16 8.43 -20.10
C GLU A 336 3.63 8.58 -19.69
N ILE A 337 4.05 7.86 -18.63
CA ILE A 337 5.42 7.94 -18.09
C ILE A 337 6.19 6.62 -18.24
N THR A 338 5.59 5.61 -18.87
CA THR A 338 6.18 4.28 -18.94
C THR A 338 6.34 3.87 -20.39
N ASP A 339 7.53 3.42 -20.75
CA ASP A 339 7.78 2.67 -21.97
C ASP A 339 7.91 1.18 -21.60
N TYR A 340 6.95 0.39 -22.04
CA TYR A 340 6.91 -1.06 -21.80
C TYR A 340 7.22 -1.80 -23.10
N ARG A 341 8.24 -2.65 -23.05
CA ARG A 341 8.61 -3.52 -24.18
C ARG A 341 8.78 -4.95 -23.70
N THR A 342 8.23 -5.87 -24.44
CA THR A 342 8.47 -7.29 -24.30
C THR A 342 9.74 -7.69 -25.08
N ALA A 343 10.25 -8.89 -24.82
CA ALA A 343 11.36 -9.40 -25.61
C ALA A 343 10.97 -9.65 -27.08
N GLU A 344 9.70 -9.91 -27.35
CA GLU A 344 9.14 -10.07 -28.70
C GLU A 344 9.09 -8.74 -29.45
N ASP A 345 8.68 -7.65 -28.76
CA ASP A 345 8.65 -6.30 -29.33
C ASP A 345 10.03 -5.84 -29.80
N VAL A 346 11.08 -6.33 -29.14
CA VAL A 346 12.48 -5.92 -29.40
C VAL A 346 13.22 -6.93 -30.26
N GLY A 347 12.59 -8.05 -30.60
CA GLY A 347 13.21 -9.09 -31.45
C GLY A 347 14.42 -9.77 -30.81
N VAL A 348 14.48 -9.86 -29.46
CA VAL A 348 15.58 -10.50 -28.75
C VAL A 348 15.60 -11.99 -29.05
N ASP A 349 16.71 -12.47 -29.62
CA ASP A 349 16.95 -13.89 -29.86
C ASP A 349 17.13 -14.63 -28.53
N ARG A 350 16.03 -15.13 -27.99
CA ARG A 350 15.99 -15.93 -26.77
C ARG A 350 15.15 -17.18 -26.99
N PRO A 351 15.38 -18.25 -26.21
CA PRO A 351 14.53 -19.43 -26.28
C PRO A 351 13.08 -19.09 -25.88
N ASN A 352 12.16 -19.87 -26.41
CA ASN A 352 10.78 -19.85 -25.97
C ASN A 352 10.66 -20.52 -24.59
N LYS A 353 9.76 -20.02 -23.76
CA LYS A 353 9.39 -20.65 -22.51
C LYS A 353 8.32 -21.72 -22.78
N ASN A 354 8.63 -22.98 -22.51
CA ASN A 354 7.67 -24.08 -22.55
C ASN A 354 7.29 -24.47 -21.11
N GLU A 355 6.20 -23.90 -20.62
CA GLU A 355 5.75 -24.13 -19.24
C GLU A 355 4.96 -25.44 -19.13
N ARG A 356 5.35 -26.28 -18.16
CA ARG A 356 4.72 -27.58 -17.89
C ARG A 356 4.39 -27.69 -16.41
N LEU A 357 3.11 -27.82 -16.09
CA LEU A 357 2.66 -28.14 -14.76
C LEU A 357 2.73 -29.68 -14.56
N HIS A 358 3.58 -30.12 -13.64
CA HIS A 358 3.75 -31.52 -13.29
C HIS A 358 2.90 -31.84 -12.06
N HIS A 359 1.77 -32.50 -12.30
CA HIS A 359 0.85 -32.93 -11.26
C HIS A 359 1.37 -34.18 -10.55
N ILE A 360 1.33 -34.18 -9.23
CA ILE A 360 1.77 -35.27 -8.38
C ILE A 360 0.62 -35.63 -7.46
N PRO A 361 0.09 -36.87 -7.49
CA PRO A 361 -0.87 -37.31 -6.49
C PRO A 361 -0.28 -37.24 -5.09
N PRO A 362 -1.06 -36.87 -4.06
CA PRO A 362 -0.56 -36.88 -2.69
C PRO A 362 -0.24 -38.32 -2.25
N THR A 363 0.84 -38.48 -1.48
CA THR A 363 1.15 -39.78 -0.86
C THR A 363 0.14 -40.08 0.27
N PRO A 364 -0.02 -41.35 0.71
CA PRO A 364 -0.93 -41.71 1.80
C PRO A 364 -0.66 -40.90 3.09
N GLU A 365 0.59 -40.66 3.41
CA GLU A 365 1.01 -39.85 4.57
C GLU A 365 0.63 -38.35 4.39
N GLN A 366 0.75 -37.85 3.18
CA GLN A 366 0.31 -36.49 2.84
C GLN A 366 -1.21 -36.37 2.96
N GLU A 367 -1.99 -37.36 2.50
CA GLU A 367 -3.44 -37.37 2.67
C GLU A 367 -3.86 -37.38 4.15
N ASP A 368 -3.23 -38.21 4.98
CA ASP A 368 -3.47 -38.21 6.42
C ASP A 368 -3.09 -36.86 7.06
N PHE A 369 -1.96 -36.31 6.68
CA PHE A 369 -1.52 -35.02 7.21
C PHE A 369 -2.41 -33.87 6.74
N ILE A 370 -2.99 -33.91 5.54
CA ILE A 370 -4.00 -32.97 5.07
C ILE A 370 -5.20 -32.95 6.04
N GLN A 371 -5.68 -34.14 6.47
CA GLN A 371 -6.77 -34.22 7.45
C GLN A 371 -6.38 -33.60 8.80
N LYS A 372 -5.15 -33.86 9.28
CA LYS A 372 -4.62 -33.23 10.50
C LYS A 372 -4.53 -31.71 10.37
N LEU A 373 -4.07 -31.19 9.21
CA LEU A 373 -4.04 -29.75 8.93
C LEU A 373 -5.43 -29.12 8.91
N MET A 374 -6.41 -29.82 8.32
CA MET A 374 -7.80 -29.39 8.32
C MET A 374 -8.34 -29.28 9.74
N GLN A 375 -8.06 -30.26 10.58
CA GLN A 375 -8.49 -30.30 11.96
C GLN A 375 -7.77 -29.22 12.79
N PHE A 376 -6.46 -29.04 12.62
CA PHE A 376 -5.69 -27.96 13.23
C PHE A 376 -6.24 -26.58 12.84
N ALA A 377 -6.50 -26.35 11.58
CA ALA A 377 -7.06 -25.07 11.10
C ALA A 377 -8.43 -24.78 11.75
N LYS A 378 -9.23 -25.83 12.01
CA LYS A 378 -10.54 -25.74 12.67
C LYS A 378 -10.43 -25.54 14.17
N THR A 379 -9.63 -26.35 14.88
CA THR A 379 -9.58 -26.40 16.35
C THR A 379 -8.50 -25.52 16.97
N GLY A 380 -7.38 -25.31 16.27
CA GLY A 380 -6.16 -24.70 16.83
C GLY A 380 -5.29 -25.69 17.61
N ASP A 381 -5.64 -26.98 17.62
CA ASP A 381 -4.87 -28.00 18.35
C ASP A 381 -3.54 -28.27 17.65
N ALA A 382 -2.46 -27.69 18.18
CA ALA A 382 -1.12 -27.79 17.63
C ALA A 382 -0.49 -29.19 17.81
N THR A 383 -1.06 -30.03 18.69
CA THR A 383 -0.57 -31.40 18.88
C THR A 383 -0.74 -32.26 17.65
N LEU A 384 -1.76 -31.96 16.82
CA LEU A 384 -1.98 -32.58 15.51
C LEU A 384 -0.82 -32.39 14.53
N LEU A 385 -0.04 -31.33 14.74
CA LEU A 385 1.15 -31.01 13.94
C LEU A 385 2.46 -31.41 14.64
N GLY A 386 2.41 -32.18 15.73
CA GLY A 386 3.57 -32.54 16.52
C GLY A 386 4.21 -31.37 17.28
N ARG A 387 3.44 -30.30 17.56
CA ARG A 387 3.93 -29.09 18.25
C ARG A 387 3.36 -28.96 19.66
N LEU A 388 4.05 -28.16 20.47
CA LEU A 388 3.49 -27.67 21.73
C LEU A 388 2.27 -26.76 21.46
N PRO A 389 1.37 -26.62 22.44
CA PRO A 389 0.23 -25.71 22.32
C PRO A 389 0.65 -24.32 21.88
N LEU A 390 -0.17 -23.68 21.05
CA LEU A 390 0.12 -22.36 20.52
C LEU A 390 0.13 -21.29 21.64
N SER A 391 1.10 -20.39 21.56
CA SER A 391 1.07 -19.13 22.35
C SER A 391 0.00 -18.18 21.82
N GLU A 392 -0.41 -17.17 22.60
CA GLU A 392 -1.40 -16.15 22.16
C GLU A 392 -1.01 -15.45 20.84
N THR A 393 0.29 -15.29 20.58
CA THR A 393 0.79 -14.68 19.33
C THR A 393 0.71 -15.66 18.17
N GLU A 394 1.01 -16.93 18.40
CA GLU A 394 0.92 -18.00 17.40
C GLU A 394 -0.52 -18.34 17.09
N GLU A 395 -1.42 -18.29 18.06
CA GLU A 395 -2.85 -18.39 17.78
C GLU A 395 -3.32 -17.34 16.80
N LYS A 396 -2.84 -16.08 16.90
CA LYS A 396 -3.10 -15.00 15.93
C LYS A 396 -2.50 -15.28 14.55
N ALA A 397 -1.54 -16.15 14.47
CA ALA A 397 -0.86 -16.57 13.25
C ALA A 397 -1.23 -17.98 12.80
N LYS A 398 -2.26 -18.62 13.38
CA LYS A 398 -2.66 -20.00 13.15
C LYS A 398 -2.70 -20.38 11.67
N MET A 399 -3.35 -19.55 10.84
CA MET A 399 -3.46 -19.82 9.40
C MET A 399 -2.12 -19.68 8.66
N LEU A 400 -1.22 -18.84 9.15
CA LEU A 400 0.13 -18.75 8.62
C LEU A 400 0.95 -20.00 8.95
N ILE A 401 0.79 -20.51 10.17
CA ILE A 401 1.39 -21.79 10.59
C ILE A 401 0.85 -22.93 9.73
N ALA A 402 -0.48 -23.03 9.57
CA ALA A 402 -1.09 -24.03 8.71
C ALA A 402 -0.57 -23.95 7.26
N THR A 403 -0.40 -22.76 6.73
CA THR A 403 0.15 -22.51 5.39
C THR A 403 1.61 -22.96 5.29
N ASP A 404 2.43 -22.71 6.30
CA ASP A 404 3.82 -23.15 6.32
C ASP A 404 3.93 -24.68 6.34
N TYR A 405 3.14 -25.34 7.19
CA TYR A 405 3.09 -26.80 7.24
C TYR A 405 2.54 -27.41 5.94
N ALA A 406 1.53 -26.80 5.32
CA ALA A 406 1.02 -27.25 4.02
C ALA A 406 2.09 -27.17 2.91
N ARG A 407 2.92 -26.12 2.92
CA ARG A 407 4.05 -25.99 1.99
C ARG A 407 5.14 -27.03 2.24
N LYS A 408 5.48 -27.26 3.50
CA LYS A 408 6.48 -28.28 3.91
C LYS A 408 6.03 -29.69 3.53
N MET A 409 4.79 -30.04 3.90
CA MET A 409 4.15 -31.30 3.53
C MET A 409 4.16 -31.54 2.02
N ALA A 410 3.77 -30.54 1.23
CA ALA A 410 3.73 -30.65 -0.22
C ALA A 410 5.13 -30.86 -0.84
N LEU A 411 6.18 -30.39 -0.17
CA LEU A 411 7.54 -30.56 -0.64
C LEU A 411 8.11 -31.93 -0.24
N ASP A 412 8.12 -32.24 1.05
CA ASP A 412 8.53 -33.52 1.60
C ASP A 412 8.07 -33.65 3.06
N MET A 413 7.49 -34.80 3.43
CA MET A 413 6.98 -35.05 4.79
C MET A 413 8.08 -35.02 5.85
N ARG A 414 9.32 -35.34 5.50
CA ARG A 414 10.48 -35.26 6.39
C ARG A 414 10.84 -33.84 6.83
N MET A 415 10.28 -32.81 6.17
CA MET A 415 10.37 -31.43 6.64
C MET A 415 9.44 -31.14 7.83
N ILE A 416 8.44 -31.99 8.05
CA ILE A 416 7.52 -31.91 9.20
C ILE A 416 8.14 -32.67 10.37
N ASP A 417 8.47 -33.96 10.14
CA ASP A 417 9.11 -34.85 11.12
C ASP A 417 10.14 -35.73 10.38
N PRO A 418 11.41 -35.70 10.79
CA PRO A 418 12.46 -36.53 10.19
C PRO A 418 12.22 -38.06 10.24
N ASN A 419 11.26 -38.49 11.06
CA ASN A 419 10.91 -39.93 11.18
C ASN A 419 10.00 -40.41 10.04
N TYR A 420 9.47 -39.54 9.20
CA TYR A 420 8.78 -40.01 7.99
C TYR A 420 9.76 -40.68 7.03
N GLU A 421 9.27 -41.70 6.36
CA GLU A 421 10.07 -42.42 5.36
C GLU A 421 10.11 -41.67 4.02
N ASP A 422 11.13 -42.02 3.20
CA ASP A 422 11.21 -41.55 1.84
C ASP A 422 10.17 -42.25 0.96
N HIS A 423 9.33 -41.48 0.29
CA HIS A 423 8.31 -42.03 -0.60
C HIS A 423 8.73 -41.87 -2.07
N PRO A 424 8.65 -42.90 -2.92
CA PRO A 424 9.07 -42.82 -4.32
C PRO A 424 8.28 -41.82 -5.15
N ASP A 425 7.05 -41.52 -4.75
CA ASP A 425 6.16 -40.55 -5.43
C ASP A 425 6.07 -39.21 -4.72
N ASN A 426 7.00 -38.88 -3.81
CA ASN A 426 7.05 -37.53 -3.26
C ASN A 426 7.65 -36.53 -4.26
N LYS A 427 7.46 -35.24 -4.02
CA LYS A 427 7.90 -34.18 -4.93
C LYS A 427 9.42 -34.20 -5.17
N ALA A 428 10.21 -34.53 -4.16
CA ALA A 428 11.66 -34.62 -4.28
C ALA A 428 12.07 -35.75 -5.24
N SER A 429 11.42 -36.92 -5.17
CA SER A 429 11.64 -38.07 -6.06
C SER A 429 11.24 -37.75 -7.52
N HIS A 430 10.07 -37.15 -7.72
CA HIS A 430 9.63 -36.69 -9.05
C HIS A 430 10.59 -35.66 -9.64
N CYS A 431 11.11 -34.73 -8.83
CA CYS A 431 12.09 -33.76 -9.30
C CYS A 431 13.41 -34.43 -9.69
N ALA A 432 13.94 -35.35 -8.87
CA ALA A 432 15.14 -36.08 -9.18
C ALA A 432 15.01 -36.86 -10.49
N LYS A 433 13.87 -37.55 -10.69
CA LYS A 433 13.57 -38.28 -11.91
C LYS A 433 13.57 -37.37 -13.15
N MET A 434 12.84 -36.28 -13.09
CA MET A 434 12.77 -35.33 -14.21
C MET A 434 14.15 -34.71 -14.52
N ILE A 435 14.92 -34.35 -13.49
CA ILE A 435 16.29 -33.85 -13.69
C ILE A 435 17.15 -34.90 -14.41
N ALA A 436 17.07 -36.18 -13.99
CA ALA A 436 17.83 -37.27 -14.61
C ALA A 436 17.41 -37.48 -16.08
N GLU A 437 16.11 -37.42 -16.38
CA GLU A 437 15.62 -37.53 -17.76
C GLU A 437 16.21 -36.43 -18.66
N TYR A 438 16.19 -35.15 -18.20
CA TYR A 438 16.80 -34.05 -18.96
C TYR A 438 18.33 -34.15 -19.00
N TYR A 439 18.97 -34.63 -17.94
CA TYR A 439 20.42 -34.85 -17.89
C TYR A 439 20.84 -35.81 -18.97
N HIS A 440 20.21 -36.99 -19.06
CA HIS A 440 20.56 -38.02 -20.08
C HIS A 440 20.11 -37.57 -21.50
N LYS A 441 18.93 -36.97 -21.64
CA LYS A 441 18.45 -36.48 -22.93
C LYS A 441 19.45 -35.52 -23.60
N TYR A 442 20.07 -34.66 -22.82
CA TYR A 442 21.02 -33.66 -23.33
C TYR A 442 22.49 -33.93 -22.93
N GLU A 443 22.85 -35.19 -22.72
CA GLU A 443 24.18 -35.58 -22.30
C GLU A 443 25.24 -35.24 -23.34
N ALA A 444 25.01 -35.54 -24.60
CA ALA A 444 25.89 -35.25 -25.71
C ALA A 444 26.25 -33.76 -25.85
N HIS A 445 25.34 -32.92 -25.46
CA HIS A 445 25.45 -31.46 -25.57
C HIS A 445 25.73 -30.78 -24.21
N LYS A 446 25.90 -31.54 -23.13
CA LYS A 446 26.09 -31.01 -21.77
C LYS A 446 25.05 -29.94 -21.39
N GLY A 447 23.76 -30.22 -21.65
CA GLY A 447 22.67 -29.34 -21.29
C GLY A 447 22.58 -29.16 -19.79
N THR A 448 22.28 -27.94 -19.32
CA THR A 448 22.26 -27.60 -17.89
C THR A 448 20.85 -27.30 -17.40
N GLN A 449 20.63 -27.41 -16.11
CA GLN A 449 19.32 -27.25 -15.47
C GLN A 449 19.42 -26.40 -14.22
N PHE A 450 18.42 -25.54 -13.98
CA PHE A 450 18.25 -24.82 -12.72
C PHE A 450 17.16 -25.48 -11.89
N VAL A 451 17.38 -25.56 -10.57
CA VAL A 451 16.39 -26.02 -9.60
C VAL A 451 16.15 -24.94 -8.55
N PHE A 452 14.92 -24.43 -8.48
CA PHE A 452 14.53 -23.38 -7.57
C PHE A 452 13.63 -23.91 -6.46
N SER A 453 14.02 -23.64 -5.22
CA SER A 453 13.16 -23.72 -4.04
C SER A 453 13.58 -22.69 -2.99
N ASP A 454 12.60 -22.07 -2.35
CA ASP A 454 12.83 -21.19 -1.20
C ASP A 454 12.67 -21.94 0.14
N LEU A 455 12.26 -23.22 0.08
CA LEU A 455 12.12 -24.12 1.22
C LEU A 455 13.08 -25.31 1.10
N GLY A 456 13.48 -25.88 2.24
CA GLY A 456 14.34 -27.05 2.27
C GLY A 456 15.70 -26.82 1.62
N THR A 457 16.20 -25.60 1.66
CA THR A 457 17.47 -25.17 1.05
C THR A 457 18.66 -25.75 1.82
N TYR A 458 19.75 -25.98 1.10
CA TYR A 458 21.00 -26.42 1.70
C TYR A 458 21.59 -25.35 2.63
N GLN A 459 21.97 -25.76 3.83
CA GLN A 459 22.74 -24.96 4.78
C GLN A 459 23.96 -25.78 5.26
N PRO A 460 25.17 -25.23 5.15
CA PRO A 460 26.36 -25.94 5.60
C PRO A 460 26.32 -26.27 7.11
N GLY A 461 26.45 -27.55 7.45
CA GLY A 461 26.45 -28.00 8.84
C GLY A 461 25.09 -28.35 9.44
N GLU A 462 23.98 -28.12 8.72
CA GLU A 462 22.67 -28.62 9.09
C GLU A 462 22.47 -30.06 8.60
N GLY A 463 21.55 -30.79 9.25
CA GLY A 463 21.22 -32.17 8.91
C GLY A 463 20.53 -32.33 7.56
N TRP A 464 19.59 -33.25 7.48
CA TRP A 464 18.80 -33.51 6.27
C TRP A 464 18.10 -32.26 5.73
N ASN A 465 18.14 -32.05 4.41
CA ASN A 465 17.38 -31.03 3.68
C ASN A 465 17.03 -31.55 2.29
N VAL A 466 16.01 -30.95 1.67
CA VAL A 466 15.48 -31.41 0.37
C VAL A 466 16.50 -31.31 -0.76
N TYR A 467 17.37 -30.30 -0.75
CA TYR A 467 18.42 -30.18 -1.78
C TYR A 467 19.42 -31.33 -1.72
N SER A 468 19.88 -31.66 -0.51
CA SER A 468 20.80 -32.78 -0.30
C SER A 468 20.16 -34.12 -0.65
N GLU A 469 18.88 -34.28 -0.36
CA GLU A 469 18.13 -35.49 -0.70
C GLU A 469 17.98 -35.66 -2.21
N ILE A 470 17.58 -34.62 -2.94
CA ILE A 470 17.51 -34.70 -4.40
C ILE A 470 18.89 -34.97 -4.99
N LYS A 471 19.97 -34.36 -4.46
CA LYS A 471 21.34 -34.65 -4.90
C LYS A 471 21.72 -36.08 -4.61
N ARG A 472 21.38 -36.63 -3.44
CA ARG A 472 21.60 -38.05 -3.12
C ARG A 472 20.94 -38.96 -4.14
N LYS A 473 19.65 -38.74 -4.43
CA LYS A 473 18.90 -39.50 -5.44
C LYS A 473 19.53 -39.39 -6.83
N LEU A 474 19.95 -38.20 -7.26
CA LEU A 474 20.62 -38.01 -8.56
C LEU A 474 21.94 -38.82 -8.64
N VAL A 475 22.69 -38.87 -7.56
CA VAL A 475 23.98 -39.58 -7.52
C VAL A 475 23.81 -41.10 -7.36
N GLU A 476 22.99 -41.51 -6.38
CA GLU A 476 22.87 -42.94 -5.99
C GLU A 476 21.90 -43.69 -6.92
N ASP A 477 20.72 -43.10 -7.22
CA ASP A 477 19.66 -43.78 -7.97
C ASP A 477 19.81 -43.60 -9.48
N TYR A 478 20.35 -42.45 -9.94
CA TYR A 478 20.46 -42.10 -11.37
C TYR A 478 21.90 -42.02 -11.89
N GLY A 479 22.93 -42.24 -11.05
CA GLY A 479 24.31 -42.30 -11.47
C GLY A 479 24.94 -40.99 -11.93
N ILE A 480 24.36 -39.86 -11.62
CA ILE A 480 24.86 -38.54 -12.01
C ILE A 480 26.06 -38.16 -11.12
N PRO A 481 27.22 -37.76 -11.69
CA PRO A 481 28.37 -37.39 -10.89
C PRO A 481 28.11 -36.29 -9.88
N ALA A 482 28.47 -36.51 -8.62
CA ALA A 482 28.24 -35.53 -7.52
C ALA A 482 28.88 -34.15 -7.78
N SER A 483 29.97 -34.11 -8.57
CA SER A 483 30.66 -32.89 -8.96
C SER A 483 29.87 -32.02 -9.93
N GLU A 484 28.93 -32.59 -10.69
CA GLU A 484 28.11 -31.92 -11.68
C GLU A 484 26.83 -31.34 -11.06
N VAL A 485 26.54 -31.65 -9.79
CA VAL A 485 25.38 -31.15 -9.03
C VAL A 485 25.85 -30.24 -7.91
N ARG A 486 25.56 -28.96 -7.99
CA ARG A 486 26.04 -27.96 -7.04
C ARG A 486 24.90 -27.13 -6.43
N PHE A 487 25.16 -26.60 -5.25
CA PHE A 487 24.28 -25.65 -4.56
C PHE A 487 24.92 -24.27 -4.54
N ILE A 488 24.19 -23.23 -4.94
CA ILE A 488 24.72 -21.86 -4.92
C ILE A 488 25.07 -21.39 -3.49
N GLN A 489 24.42 -21.97 -2.47
CA GLN A 489 24.68 -21.72 -1.06
C GLN A 489 26.07 -22.17 -0.60
N GLU A 490 26.75 -23.07 -1.33
CA GLU A 490 28.12 -23.43 -1.08
C GLU A 490 29.11 -22.29 -1.36
N CYS A 491 28.67 -21.31 -2.17
CA CYS A 491 29.51 -20.21 -2.64
C CYS A 491 29.50 -19.04 -1.63
N LYS A 492 30.48 -19.00 -0.71
CA LYS A 492 30.59 -17.92 0.29
C LYS A 492 31.18 -16.62 -0.24
N THR A 493 31.84 -16.64 -1.41
CA THR A 493 32.52 -15.48 -1.99
C THR A 493 32.05 -15.24 -3.42
N ASP A 494 32.11 -13.99 -3.89
CA ASP A 494 31.77 -13.64 -5.28
C ASP A 494 32.65 -14.38 -6.31
N LYS A 495 33.92 -14.62 -5.97
CA LYS A 495 34.83 -15.43 -6.81
C LYS A 495 34.35 -16.88 -6.94
N ALA A 496 33.94 -17.53 -5.83
CA ALA A 496 33.40 -18.88 -5.86
C ALA A 496 32.08 -18.94 -6.67
N ARG A 497 31.23 -17.95 -6.49
CA ARG A 497 29.97 -17.82 -7.23
C ARG A 497 30.20 -17.69 -8.73
N LYS A 498 31.15 -16.84 -9.13
CA LYS A 498 31.54 -16.68 -10.54
C LYS A 498 32.07 -18.00 -11.10
N ALA A 499 32.92 -18.71 -10.38
CA ALA A 499 33.46 -20.01 -10.82
C ALA A 499 32.36 -21.06 -11.10
N VAL A 500 31.31 -21.13 -10.27
CA VAL A 500 30.16 -22.03 -10.50
C VAL A 500 29.33 -21.57 -11.71
N ILE A 501 29.14 -20.27 -11.91
CA ILE A 501 28.47 -19.72 -13.10
C ILE A 501 29.24 -20.07 -14.37
N ASP A 502 30.55 -19.90 -14.36
CA ASP A 502 31.42 -20.22 -15.49
C ASP A 502 31.40 -21.73 -15.76
N ALA A 503 31.40 -22.56 -14.72
CA ALA A 503 31.28 -24.03 -14.80
C ALA A 503 29.93 -24.48 -15.41
N MET A 504 28.82 -23.83 -15.05
CA MET A 504 27.51 -24.04 -15.69
C MET A 504 27.55 -23.68 -17.18
N ASN A 505 28.09 -22.53 -17.54
CA ASN A 505 28.22 -22.12 -18.93
C ASN A 505 29.16 -23.01 -19.74
N ALA A 506 30.14 -23.64 -19.10
CA ALA A 506 31.01 -24.63 -19.71
C ALA A 506 30.37 -26.03 -19.81
N GLY A 507 29.30 -26.30 -19.04
CA GLY A 507 28.66 -27.62 -18.93
C GLY A 507 29.40 -28.62 -18.05
N THR A 508 30.31 -28.17 -17.19
CA THR A 508 31.00 -29.01 -16.18
C THR A 508 30.19 -29.13 -14.89
N VAL A 509 29.32 -28.17 -14.61
CA VAL A 509 28.21 -28.28 -13.66
C VAL A 509 26.92 -28.32 -14.46
N ARG A 510 26.15 -29.37 -14.29
CA ARG A 510 24.95 -29.61 -15.09
C ARG A 510 23.65 -29.28 -14.35
N VAL A 511 23.66 -29.33 -13.04
CA VAL A 511 22.49 -29.04 -12.19
C VAL A 511 22.88 -28.05 -11.10
N LEU A 512 22.22 -26.90 -11.07
CA LEU A 512 22.45 -25.85 -10.07
C LEU A 512 21.18 -25.56 -9.30
N PHE A 513 21.25 -25.80 -8.00
CA PHE A 513 20.17 -25.48 -7.06
C PHE A 513 20.35 -24.11 -6.42
N GLY A 514 19.25 -23.42 -6.17
CA GLY A 514 19.25 -22.22 -5.35
C GLY A 514 17.88 -21.60 -5.11
N SER A 515 17.84 -20.71 -4.12
CA SER A 515 16.63 -19.94 -3.81
C SER A 515 16.45 -18.76 -4.75
N THR A 516 15.24 -18.16 -4.75
CA THR A 516 14.96 -16.93 -5.50
C THR A 516 15.96 -15.84 -5.18
N SER A 517 16.29 -15.65 -3.90
CA SER A 517 17.23 -14.63 -3.46
C SER A 517 18.66 -14.85 -3.94
N MET A 518 19.09 -16.10 -4.07
CA MET A 518 20.47 -16.47 -4.41
C MET A 518 20.70 -16.62 -5.90
N LEU A 519 19.76 -17.20 -6.65
CA LEU A 519 19.84 -17.42 -8.08
C LEU A 519 18.98 -16.47 -8.90
N GLY A 520 17.91 -15.92 -8.33
CA GLY A 520 16.94 -15.09 -9.03
C GLY A 520 17.49 -13.74 -9.52
N THR A 521 18.66 -13.29 -9.02
CA THR A 521 19.27 -12.02 -9.43
C THR A 521 20.76 -12.18 -9.68
N GLY A 522 21.28 -11.46 -10.70
CA GLY A 522 22.72 -11.35 -10.96
C GLY A 522 23.44 -12.62 -11.43
N VAL A 523 22.73 -13.68 -11.87
CA VAL A 523 23.31 -14.93 -12.35
C VAL A 523 23.15 -15.05 -13.86
N ASN A 524 24.25 -15.14 -14.60
CA ASN A 524 24.30 -15.29 -16.07
C ASN A 524 24.87 -16.66 -16.45
N ALA A 525 24.10 -17.73 -16.20
CA ALA A 525 24.52 -19.12 -16.44
C ALA A 525 23.59 -19.86 -17.44
N GLN A 526 23.03 -19.12 -18.40
CA GLN A 526 22.00 -19.61 -19.31
C GLN A 526 22.51 -20.32 -20.57
N LYS A 527 23.80 -20.23 -20.91
CA LYS A 527 24.29 -20.65 -22.22
C LYS A 527 23.92 -22.08 -22.63
N ARG A 528 23.70 -22.96 -21.68
CA ARG A 528 23.39 -24.38 -21.87
C ARG A 528 22.08 -24.82 -21.25
N CYS A 529 21.28 -23.89 -20.72
CA CYS A 529 20.06 -24.20 -19.98
C CYS A 529 19.00 -24.85 -20.86
N VAL A 530 18.53 -26.03 -20.51
CA VAL A 530 17.46 -26.77 -21.21
C VAL A 530 16.20 -26.93 -20.37
N ALA A 531 16.34 -26.87 -19.04
CA ALA A 531 15.19 -26.95 -18.14
C ALA A 531 15.36 -26.09 -16.87
N ILE A 532 14.22 -25.64 -16.36
CA ILE A 532 14.10 -24.95 -15.08
C ILE A 532 13.06 -25.71 -14.26
N HIS A 533 13.41 -26.08 -13.03
CA HIS A 533 12.55 -26.80 -12.12
C HIS A 533 12.13 -25.89 -10.98
N HIS A 534 10.83 -25.63 -10.84
CA HIS A 534 10.27 -24.94 -9.68
C HIS A 534 9.71 -25.93 -8.69
N LEU A 535 10.49 -26.28 -7.71
CA LEU A 535 10.13 -27.22 -6.66
C LEU A 535 9.06 -26.64 -5.73
N ASP A 536 9.14 -25.34 -5.49
CA ASP A 536 8.08 -24.55 -4.89
C ASP A 536 7.74 -23.33 -5.76
N THR A 537 6.50 -22.86 -5.73
CA THR A 537 6.10 -21.60 -6.38
C THR A 537 6.32 -20.43 -5.41
N PRO A 538 6.92 -19.33 -5.87
CA PRO A 538 7.05 -18.13 -5.05
C PRO A 538 5.68 -17.46 -4.81
N TRP A 539 5.62 -16.47 -3.92
CA TRP A 539 4.41 -15.73 -3.64
C TRP A 539 4.11 -14.59 -4.63
N ARG A 540 5.14 -14.14 -5.34
CA ARG A 540 5.05 -12.99 -6.24
C ARG A 540 5.26 -13.40 -7.68
N PRO A 541 4.44 -12.90 -8.61
CA PRO A 541 4.67 -13.13 -10.04
C PRO A 541 6.05 -12.68 -10.50
N SER A 542 6.56 -11.58 -9.94
CA SER A 542 7.89 -11.06 -10.22
C SER A 542 9.01 -12.06 -9.93
N ASP A 543 8.88 -12.80 -8.83
CA ASP A 543 9.90 -13.76 -8.40
C ASP A 543 9.91 -14.98 -9.34
N LEU A 544 8.74 -15.43 -9.80
CA LEU A 544 8.63 -16.49 -10.80
C LEU A 544 9.26 -16.05 -12.14
N GLN A 545 8.93 -14.84 -12.60
CA GLN A 545 9.53 -14.27 -13.81
C GLN A 545 11.06 -14.12 -13.72
N GLN A 546 11.57 -13.76 -12.54
CA GLN A 546 13.02 -13.67 -12.32
C GLN A 546 13.69 -15.03 -12.36
N ARG A 547 13.07 -16.08 -11.78
CA ARG A 547 13.57 -17.47 -11.88
C ARG A 547 13.59 -17.92 -13.32
N ASP A 548 12.49 -17.76 -14.06
CA ASP A 548 12.38 -18.14 -15.48
C ASP A 548 13.42 -17.44 -16.35
N GLY A 549 13.60 -16.14 -16.12
CA GLY A 549 14.55 -15.31 -16.84
C GLY A 549 16.04 -15.68 -16.61
N ARG A 550 16.34 -16.70 -15.80
CA ARG A 550 17.71 -17.24 -15.67
C ARG A 550 18.05 -18.21 -16.79
N GLY A 551 17.10 -18.99 -17.28
CA GLY A 551 17.29 -19.93 -18.39
C GLY A 551 16.70 -19.44 -19.71
N VAL A 552 15.53 -18.78 -19.65
CA VAL A 552 14.85 -18.20 -20.82
C VAL A 552 15.49 -16.84 -21.15
N ARG A 553 16.72 -16.85 -21.63
CA ARG A 553 17.53 -15.65 -21.85
C ARG A 553 18.36 -15.77 -23.12
N ALA A 554 18.67 -14.64 -23.74
CA ALA A 554 19.55 -14.56 -24.92
C ALA A 554 20.93 -15.21 -24.66
N GLY A 555 21.52 -15.78 -25.71
CA GLY A 555 22.81 -16.48 -25.67
C GLY A 555 22.73 -17.90 -25.11
N ASN A 556 21.56 -18.53 -25.18
CA ASN A 556 21.41 -19.95 -24.87
C ASN A 556 21.58 -20.80 -26.12
N GLU A 557 22.81 -21.21 -26.35
CA GLU A 557 23.21 -21.96 -27.56
C GLU A 557 22.59 -23.36 -27.65
N ILE A 558 22.49 -24.05 -26.50
CA ILE A 558 21.99 -25.43 -26.48
C ILE A 558 20.48 -25.46 -26.71
N ALA A 559 19.72 -24.56 -26.11
CA ALA A 559 18.30 -24.44 -26.40
C ALA A 559 18.04 -24.15 -27.88
N LYS A 560 18.80 -23.20 -28.46
CA LYS A 560 18.65 -22.76 -29.82
C LYS A 560 18.90 -23.88 -30.83
N HIS A 561 19.95 -24.67 -30.65
CA HIS A 561 20.39 -25.63 -31.67
C HIS A 561 19.90 -27.07 -31.40
N PHE A 562 19.63 -27.44 -30.17
CA PHE A 562 19.38 -28.82 -29.77
C PHE A 562 18.07 -29.06 -28.98
N ALA A 563 17.34 -28.02 -28.65
CA ALA A 563 16.05 -28.11 -27.95
C ALA A 563 14.94 -27.29 -28.65
N GLU A 564 14.97 -27.20 -29.98
CA GLU A 564 13.95 -26.51 -30.80
C GLU A 564 13.70 -25.04 -30.32
N ASN A 565 14.76 -24.40 -29.87
CA ASN A 565 14.74 -23.07 -29.29
C ASN A 565 13.78 -22.95 -28.07
N ASN A 566 13.62 -24.01 -27.28
CA ASN A 566 12.77 -24.04 -26.10
C ASN A 566 13.60 -24.29 -24.83
N VAL A 567 13.15 -23.71 -23.73
CA VAL A 567 13.54 -24.09 -22.37
C VAL A 567 12.28 -24.55 -21.66
N ASP A 568 12.28 -25.79 -21.20
CA ASP A 568 11.20 -26.37 -20.44
C ASP A 568 11.19 -25.83 -19.01
N VAL A 569 10.08 -25.23 -18.59
CA VAL A 569 9.87 -24.72 -17.23
C VAL A 569 8.88 -25.64 -16.53
N ILE A 570 9.41 -26.49 -15.63
CA ILE A 570 8.64 -27.53 -14.94
C ILE A 570 8.24 -27.01 -13.55
N ILE A 571 6.94 -26.96 -13.30
CA ILE A 571 6.38 -26.54 -12.02
C ILE A 571 5.75 -27.76 -11.36
N TYR A 572 6.27 -28.16 -10.19
CA TYR A 572 5.79 -29.31 -9.45
C TYR A 572 4.65 -28.90 -8.52
N ALA A 573 3.50 -29.54 -8.68
CA ALA A 573 2.31 -29.29 -7.88
C ALA A 573 1.71 -30.59 -7.35
N VAL A 574 1.65 -30.73 -6.03
CA VAL A 574 0.91 -31.81 -5.40
C VAL A 574 -0.57 -31.50 -5.47
N GLU A 575 -1.36 -32.46 -5.96
CA GLU A 575 -2.81 -32.33 -6.06
C GLU A 575 -3.44 -32.15 -4.67
N LYS A 576 -4.61 -31.53 -4.60
CA LYS A 576 -5.30 -31.24 -3.33
C LYS A 576 -4.43 -30.49 -2.31
N SER A 577 -3.40 -29.80 -2.75
CA SER A 577 -2.49 -29.02 -1.90
C SER A 577 -2.48 -27.53 -2.24
N LEU A 578 -1.75 -26.76 -1.45
CA LEU A 578 -1.57 -25.33 -1.64
C LEU A 578 -0.87 -24.97 -2.98
N ASP A 579 -0.12 -25.89 -3.57
CA ASP A 579 0.68 -25.61 -4.78
C ASP A 579 -0.15 -25.24 -5.99
N SER A 580 -1.18 -26.05 -6.31
CA SER A 580 -2.06 -25.82 -7.47
C SER A 580 -2.82 -24.50 -7.34
N TYR A 581 -3.30 -24.19 -6.16
CA TYR A 581 -3.99 -22.92 -5.91
C TYR A 581 -3.06 -21.72 -6.08
N LYS A 582 -1.87 -21.81 -5.53
CA LYS A 582 -0.88 -20.76 -5.56
C LYS A 582 -0.42 -20.45 -6.98
N PHE A 583 -0.23 -21.49 -7.78
CA PHE A 583 0.10 -21.35 -9.20
C PHE A 583 -0.98 -20.61 -9.97
N ASN A 584 -2.25 -21.01 -9.83
CA ASN A 584 -3.38 -20.36 -10.49
C ASN A 584 -3.48 -18.87 -10.09
N LEU A 585 -3.28 -18.56 -8.83
CA LEU A 585 -3.30 -17.19 -8.34
C LEU A 585 -2.17 -16.33 -8.94
N LEU A 586 -0.96 -16.90 -9.02
CA LEU A 586 0.19 -16.22 -9.63
C LEU A 586 -0.06 -15.93 -11.11
N HIS A 587 -0.63 -16.92 -11.83
CA HIS A 587 -0.96 -16.76 -13.24
C HIS A 587 -2.01 -15.66 -13.48
N CYS A 588 -3.05 -15.60 -12.67
CA CYS A 588 -4.04 -14.53 -12.71
C CYS A 588 -3.39 -13.15 -12.48
N LYS A 589 -2.59 -13.02 -11.43
CA LYS A 589 -1.88 -11.76 -11.12
C LYS A 589 -0.95 -11.33 -12.26
N GLN A 590 -0.20 -12.28 -12.82
CA GLN A 590 0.71 -12.02 -13.94
C GLN A 590 -0.03 -11.52 -15.18
N THR A 591 -1.17 -12.12 -15.50
CA THR A 591 -2.02 -11.73 -16.63
C THR A 591 -2.49 -10.27 -16.46
N PHE A 592 -2.99 -9.90 -15.30
CA PHE A 592 -3.44 -8.53 -15.02
C PHE A 592 -2.31 -7.50 -15.12
N ILE A 593 -1.16 -7.81 -14.53
CA ILE A 593 0.01 -6.93 -14.60
C ILE A 593 0.46 -6.74 -16.05
N SER A 594 0.46 -7.80 -16.85
CA SER A 594 0.82 -7.74 -18.28
C SER A 594 -0.20 -6.92 -19.08
N GLN A 595 -1.49 -7.11 -18.86
CA GLN A 595 -2.54 -6.33 -19.53
C GLN A 595 -2.44 -4.84 -19.22
N LEU A 596 -2.20 -4.46 -17.97
CA LEU A 596 -2.01 -3.06 -17.60
C LEU A 596 -0.79 -2.44 -18.30
N LYS A 597 0.33 -3.15 -18.29
CA LYS A 597 1.59 -2.68 -18.89
C LYS A 597 1.51 -2.52 -20.41
N SER A 598 0.88 -3.47 -21.09
CA SER A 598 0.73 -3.46 -22.56
C SER A 598 -0.31 -2.46 -23.05
N GLY A 599 -1.14 -1.90 -22.17
CA GLY A 599 -2.27 -1.05 -22.56
C GLY A 599 -3.38 -1.81 -23.30
N ALA A 600 -3.29 -3.12 -23.44
CA ALA A 600 -4.29 -3.99 -24.07
C ALA A 600 -5.45 -4.28 -23.12
N MET A 601 -6.35 -3.30 -22.94
CA MET A 601 -7.34 -3.31 -21.88
C MET A 601 -8.73 -3.65 -22.39
N GLY A 602 -9.27 -4.80 -21.91
CA GLY A 602 -10.68 -5.18 -22.12
C GLY A 602 -11.61 -4.92 -20.94
N ALA A 603 -11.10 -4.91 -19.72
CA ALA A 603 -11.93 -4.84 -18.50
C ALA A 603 -11.78 -3.51 -17.76
N ARG A 604 -12.92 -2.87 -17.39
CA ARG A 604 -12.94 -1.67 -16.55
C ARG A 604 -12.69 -1.94 -15.08
N THR A 605 -12.80 -3.19 -14.66
CA THR A 605 -12.62 -3.63 -13.28
C THR A 605 -11.78 -4.89 -13.26
N ILE A 606 -10.75 -4.91 -12.42
CA ILE A 606 -9.87 -6.06 -12.19
C ILE A 606 -10.03 -6.57 -10.76
N ASP A 607 -10.11 -7.89 -10.59
CA ASP A 607 -10.04 -8.58 -9.30
C ASP A 607 -8.64 -9.17 -9.11
N GLU A 608 -7.85 -8.64 -8.18
CA GLU A 608 -6.50 -9.13 -7.88
C GLU A 608 -6.46 -10.43 -7.06
N GLY A 609 -7.61 -10.94 -6.64
CA GLY A 609 -7.68 -12.11 -5.78
C GLY A 609 -7.50 -11.79 -4.29
N ALA A 610 -7.69 -12.81 -3.44
CA ALA A 610 -7.78 -12.65 -1.98
C ALA A 610 -6.46 -12.94 -1.24
N MET A 611 -5.45 -13.52 -1.90
CA MET A 611 -4.22 -13.98 -1.22
C MET A 611 -3.08 -12.98 -1.27
N ASP A 612 -2.48 -12.76 -0.10
CA ASP A 612 -1.26 -11.99 0.10
C ASP A 612 -0.24 -12.83 0.90
N GLU A 613 1.04 -12.59 0.67
CA GLU A 613 2.17 -13.24 1.37
C GLU A 613 2.04 -13.19 2.91
N LYS A 614 1.37 -12.16 3.43
CA LYS A 614 1.26 -11.89 4.87
C LYS A 614 -0.07 -12.29 5.51
N SER A 615 -1.09 -12.56 4.72
CA SER A 615 -2.44 -12.79 5.25
C SER A 615 -2.92 -14.23 5.13
N GLY A 616 -2.29 -15.04 4.28
CA GLY A 616 -2.73 -16.40 4.03
C GLY A 616 -4.06 -16.51 3.27
N MET A 617 -4.58 -17.70 3.13
CA MET A 617 -5.90 -17.99 2.56
C MET A 617 -7.00 -17.75 3.60
N ASN A 618 -8.23 -17.49 3.13
CA ASN A 618 -9.37 -17.59 4.03
C ASN A 618 -9.63 -19.08 4.39
N PHE A 619 -10.24 -19.31 5.54
CA PHE A 619 -10.43 -20.66 6.06
C PHE A 619 -11.26 -21.55 5.12
N SER A 620 -12.33 -21.04 4.51
CA SER A 620 -13.19 -21.81 3.62
C SER A 620 -12.49 -22.18 2.31
N GLU A 621 -11.70 -21.27 1.72
CA GLU A 621 -10.88 -21.56 0.54
C GLU A 621 -9.79 -22.60 0.85
N TYR A 622 -9.18 -22.49 2.03
CA TYR A 622 -8.18 -23.45 2.48
C TYR A 622 -8.75 -24.86 2.68
N MET A 623 -9.93 -24.94 3.33
CA MET A 623 -10.62 -26.21 3.54
C MET A 623 -11.07 -26.85 2.20
N ALA A 624 -11.61 -26.05 1.30
CA ALA A 624 -12.02 -26.51 -0.02
C ALA A 624 -10.86 -27.07 -0.84
N LEU A 625 -9.70 -26.40 -0.76
CA LEU A 625 -8.48 -26.85 -1.44
C LEU A 625 -7.96 -28.18 -0.90
N LEU A 626 -7.85 -28.31 0.42
CA LEU A 626 -7.33 -29.51 1.07
C LEU A 626 -8.26 -30.72 0.89
N SER A 627 -9.56 -30.51 0.85
CA SER A 627 -10.56 -31.59 0.67
C SER A 627 -10.70 -32.06 -0.78
N GLY A 628 -10.24 -31.26 -1.77
CA GLY A 628 -10.45 -31.51 -3.19
C GLY A 628 -11.92 -31.48 -3.60
N ASN A 629 -12.81 -30.97 -2.74
CA ASN A 629 -14.25 -30.90 -2.99
C ASN A 629 -14.64 -29.59 -3.65
N THR A 630 -15.16 -29.67 -4.87
CA THR A 630 -15.61 -28.50 -5.65
C THR A 630 -16.79 -27.79 -5.01
N ASP A 631 -17.67 -28.51 -4.31
CA ASP A 631 -18.82 -27.94 -3.62
C ASP A 631 -18.40 -27.02 -2.45
N LEU A 632 -17.31 -27.35 -1.74
CA LEU A 632 -16.72 -26.47 -0.73
C LEU A 632 -16.14 -25.20 -1.37
N LEU A 633 -15.58 -25.28 -2.57
CA LEU A 633 -15.11 -24.13 -3.34
C LEU A 633 -16.28 -23.23 -3.76
N ASP A 634 -17.37 -23.81 -4.22
CA ASP A 634 -18.55 -23.06 -4.61
C ASP A 634 -19.27 -22.47 -3.39
N LYS A 635 -19.30 -23.19 -2.28
CA LYS A 635 -19.71 -22.63 -0.97
C LYS A 635 -18.88 -21.40 -0.60
N ALA A 636 -17.56 -21.50 -0.68
CA ALA A 636 -16.67 -20.36 -0.38
C ALA A 636 -16.93 -19.17 -1.31
N LYS A 637 -17.22 -19.40 -2.59
CA LYS A 637 -17.58 -18.33 -3.55
C LYS A 637 -18.93 -17.69 -3.21
N LEU A 638 -19.94 -18.50 -2.85
CA LEU A 638 -21.26 -18.02 -2.45
C LEU A 638 -21.19 -17.23 -1.16
N GLU A 639 -20.54 -17.75 -0.12
CA GLU A 639 -20.31 -17.05 1.16
C GLU A 639 -19.64 -15.70 0.93
N LYS A 640 -18.62 -15.66 0.06
CA LYS A 640 -17.92 -14.44 -0.30
C LYS A 640 -18.84 -13.44 -1.01
N ARG A 641 -19.67 -13.88 -1.93
CA ARG A 641 -20.62 -13.03 -2.64
C ARG A 641 -21.70 -12.49 -1.69
N ILE A 642 -22.23 -13.33 -0.82
CA ILE A 642 -23.19 -12.94 0.23
C ILE A 642 -22.57 -11.90 1.16
N ALA A 643 -21.36 -12.15 1.64
CA ALA A 643 -20.65 -11.26 2.53
C ALA A 643 -20.39 -9.88 1.89
N SER A 644 -20.03 -9.86 0.60
CA SER A 644 -19.87 -8.63 -0.17
C SER A 644 -21.18 -7.83 -0.24
N LEU A 645 -22.29 -8.50 -0.54
CA LEU A 645 -23.62 -7.87 -0.62
C LEU A 645 -24.12 -7.40 0.75
N GLU A 646 -23.86 -8.14 1.82
CA GLU A 646 -24.17 -7.71 3.19
C GLU A 646 -23.34 -6.49 3.61
N GLY A 647 -22.07 -6.44 3.23
CA GLY A 647 -21.21 -5.27 3.40
C GLY A 647 -21.74 -4.05 2.64
N GLU A 648 -22.14 -4.24 1.37
CA GLU A 648 -22.76 -3.19 0.57
C GLU A 648 -24.06 -2.69 1.21
N ARG A 649 -24.94 -3.60 1.67
CA ARG A 649 -26.18 -3.27 2.36
C ARG A 649 -25.93 -2.49 3.66
N LYS A 650 -24.95 -2.93 4.46
CA LYS A 650 -24.56 -2.26 5.70
C LYS A 650 -24.03 -0.86 5.43
N SER A 651 -23.18 -0.70 4.41
CA SER A 651 -22.66 0.61 4.00
C SER A 651 -23.76 1.52 3.46
N PHE A 652 -24.67 0.99 2.65
CA PHE A 652 -25.85 1.72 2.16
C PHE A 652 -26.73 2.21 3.31
N ASN A 653 -27.08 1.31 4.24
CA ASN A 653 -27.91 1.65 5.40
C ASN A 653 -27.22 2.63 6.37
N LYS A 654 -25.88 2.58 6.48
CA LYS A 654 -25.11 3.57 7.23
C LYS A 654 -25.15 4.92 6.52
N GLY A 655 -24.88 4.97 5.23
CA GLY A 655 -24.93 6.21 4.44
C GLY A 655 -26.33 6.85 4.45
N LYS A 656 -27.38 6.03 4.41
CA LYS A 656 -28.75 6.48 4.53
C LYS A 656 -29.01 7.14 5.90
N ARG A 657 -28.67 6.48 7.00
CA ARG A 657 -28.79 7.03 8.37
C ARG A 657 -27.97 8.30 8.58
N ASP A 658 -26.74 8.32 8.07
CA ASP A 658 -25.90 9.53 8.14
C ASP A 658 -26.52 10.70 7.36
N SER A 659 -27.19 10.41 6.24
CA SER A 659 -27.90 11.41 5.45
C SER A 659 -29.20 11.87 6.11
N GLU A 660 -29.94 10.99 6.75
CA GLU A 660 -31.12 11.30 7.57
C GLU A 660 -30.74 12.23 8.74
N PHE A 661 -29.67 11.92 9.46
CA PHE A 661 -29.19 12.75 10.56
C PHE A 661 -28.73 14.16 10.08
N LYS A 662 -27.99 14.19 8.95
CA LYS A 662 -27.58 15.47 8.35
C LYS A 662 -28.78 16.28 7.86
N LEU A 663 -29.79 15.63 7.29
CA LEU A 663 -31.03 16.27 6.84
C LEU A 663 -31.75 16.92 8.01
N GLU A 664 -31.91 16.20 9.13
CA GLU A 664 -32.54 16.74 10.34
C GLU A 664 -31.76 17.94 10.89
N SER A 665 -30.43 17.81 11.01
CA SER A 665 -29.56 18.88 11.48
C SER A 665 -29.64 20.13 10.60
N LYS A 666 -29.53 19.97 9.26
CA LYS A 666 -29.56 21.11 8.32
C LYS A 666 -30.95 21.76 8.24
N THR A 667 -32.00 20.97 8.34
CA THR A 667 -33.37 21.49 8.42
C THR A 667 -33.59 22.32 9.70
N GLY A 668 -33.03 21.84 10.82
CA GLY A 668 -33.02 22.59 12.06
C GLY A 668 -32.24 23.91 11.98
N GLU A 669 -31.05 23.85 11.33
CA GLU A 669 -30.22 25.04 11.11
C GLU A 669 -30.95 26.06 10.22
N LEU A 670 -31.56 25.64 9.13
CA LEU A 670 -32.33 26.52 8.23
C LEU A 670 -33.45 27.23 9.00
N ARG A 671 -34.21 26.49 9.82
CA ARG A 671 -35.29 27.05 10.65
C ARG A 671 -34.76 28.07 11.65
N ASN A 672 -33.65 27.75 12.33
CA ASN A 672 -33.05 28.68 13.29
C ASN A 672 -32.50 29.95 12.62
N ASN A 673 -31.83 29.80 11.48
CA ASN A 673 -31.32 30.92 10.73
C ASN A 673 -32.48 31.86 10.24
N THR A 674 -33.58 31.27 9.80
CA THR A 674 -34.77 32.04 9.38
C THR A 674 -35.33 32.83 10.55
N ALA A 675 -35.46 32.21 11.73
CA ALA A 675 -35.90 32.93 12.94
C ALA A 675 -34.92 34.03 13.36
N PHE A 676 -33.61 33.82 13.22
CA PHE A 676 -32.61 34.87 13.48
C PHE A 676 -32.71 36.04 12.47
N ILE A 677 -32.94 35.76 11.18
CA ILE A 677 -33.13 36.76 10.16
C ILE A 677 -34.37 37.62 10.49
N GLU A 678 -35.48 37.01 10.89
CA GLU A 678 -36.69 37.68 11.29
C GLU A 678 -36.45 38.63 12.49
N ALA A 679 -35.87 38.09 13.56
CA ALA A 679 -35.54 38.83 14.80
C ALA A 679 -34.57 40.00 14.51
N MET A 680 -33.54 39.77 13.70
CA MET A 680 -32.62 40.86 13.32
C MET A 680 -33.24 41.88 12.41
N THR A 681 -34.18 41.48 11.54
CA THR A 681 -34.91 42.41 10.66
C THR A 681 -35.83 43.31 11.47
N GLU A 682 -36.49 42.77 12.50
CA GLU A 682 -37.28 43.56 13.46
C GLU A 682 -36.41 44.58 14.21
N ASP A 683 -35.27 44.15 14.72
CA ASP A 683 -34.34 45.04 15.44
C ASP A 683 -33.76 46.12 14.50
N TRP A 684 -33.46 45.78 13.24
CA TRP A 684 -33.01 46.75 12.25
C TRP A 684 -34.09 47.82 11.93
N ASN A 685 -35.32 47.41 11.73
CA ASN A 685 -36.43 48.31 11.50
C ASN A 685 -36.70 49.20 12.73
N ARG A 686 -36.63 48.65 13.95
CA ARG A 686 -36.70 49.41 15.19
C ARG A 686 -35.56 50.43 15.26
N PHE A 687 -34.34 50.04 14.96
CA PHE A 687 -33.20 50.96 14.94
C PHE A 687 -33.38 52.07 13.92
N LEU A 688 -33.83 51.79 12.70
CA LEU A 688 -34.07 52.76 11.66
C LEU A 688 -35.19 53.77 12.04
N SER A 689 -36.17 53.36 12.82
CA SER A 689 -37.27 54.22 13.26
C SER A 689 -36.87 55.26 14.32
N VAL A 690 -35.75 55.04 15.04
CA VAL A 690 -35.32 55.90 16.15
C VAL A 690 -33.98 56.58 15.94
N VAL A 691 -33.18 56.11 14.95
CA VAL A 691 -31.86 56.65 14.67
C VAL A 691 -31.93 58.09 14.17
N GLN A 692 -31.08 58.94 14.69
CA GLN A 692 -30.93 60.33 14.28
C GLN A 692 -29.70 60.50 13.40
N THR A 693 -29.81 61.42 12.42
CA THR A 693 -28.73 61.72 11.50
C THR A 693 -28.34 63.19 11.61
N ASP A 694 -27.09 63.53 11.35
CA ASP A 694 -26.63 64.91 11.23
C ASP A 694 -27.01 65.49 9.88
N ARG A 695 -26.57 66.78 9.63
CA ARG A 695 -26.87 67.53 8.40
C ARG A 695 -26.17 66.91 7.16
N GLU A 696 -25.20 66.06 7.34
CA GLU A 696 -24.44 65.41 6.29
C GLU A 696 -24.96 63.97 6.03
N GLY A 697 -25.99 63.52 6.78
CA GLY A 697 -26.60 62.22 6.65
C GLY A 697 -25.89 61.09 7.43
N SER A 698 -24.87 61.44 8.24
CA SER A 698 -24.18 60.47 9.10
C SER A 698 -25.01 60.22 10.37
N ARG A 699 -25.04 58.94 10.82
CA ARG A 699 -25.81 58.59 12.02
C ARG A 699 -25.14 59.08 13.30
N LEU A 700 -25.94 59.73 14.17
CA LEU A 700 -25.44 60.23 15.43
C LEU A 700 -25.23 59.08 16.45
N ASN A 701 -24.17 59.14 17.18
CA ASN A 701 -23.87 58.15 18.22
C ASN A 701 -24.40 58.64 19.59
N LEU A 702 -25.66 58.34 19.88
CA LEU A 702 -26.35 58.76 21.10
C LEU A 702 -26.25 57.70 22.21
N VAL A 703 -25.05 57.16 22.43
CA VAL A 703 -24.80 56.22 23.54
C VAL A 703 -24.95 56.94 24.88
N LYS A 704 -25.77 56.38 25.74
CA LYS A 704 -25.85 56.72 27.15
C LYS A 704 -25.24 55.66 28.01
N VAL A 705 -24.34 56.01 28.95
CA VAL A 705 -23.65 55.11 29.86
C VAL A 705 -23.96 55.50 31.29
N ASP A 706 -24.18 54.48 32.12
CA ASP A 706 -24.49 54.68 33.54
C ASP A 706 -23.39 55.47 34.25
N GLY A 707 -23.83 56.56 34.95
CA GLY A 707 -22.91 57.41 35.70
C GLY A 707 -22.22 58.52 34.89
N VAL A 708 -22.65 58.79 33.65
CA VAL A 708 -22.12 59.87 32.79
C VAL A 708 -23.28 60.57 32.12
N ASP A 709 -23.45 61.86 32.40
CA ASP A 709 -24.42 62.75 31.70
C ASP A 709 -23.67 63.64 30.73
N SER A 710 -23.29 63.10 29.60
CA SER A 710 -22.53 63.79 28.55
C SER A 710 -22.83 63.20 27.18
N THR A 711 -22.86 64.04 26.16
CA THR A 711 -22.96 63.63 24.73
C THR A 711 -21.60 63.57 24.03
N ASP A 712 -20.51 63.88 24.75
CA ASP A 712 -19.15 63.83 24.20
C ASP A 712 -18.66 62.37 24.13
N GLU A 713 -18.47 61.85 22.90
CA GLU A 713 -18.00 60.49 22.64
C GLU A 713 -16.68 60.15 23.37
N LYS A 714 -15.83 61.15 23.59
CA LYS A 714 -14.56 60.96 24.31
C LYS A 714 -14.75 60.70 25.79
N VAL A 715 -15.72 61.40 26.42
CA VAL A 715 -16.08 61.22 27.84
C VAL A 715 -16.77 59.89 28.03
N ILE A 716 -17.73 59.57 27.19
CA ILE A 716 -18.45 58.29 27.16
C ILE A 716 -17.48 57.14 26.99
N GLY A 717 -16.57 57.22 25.98
CA GLY A 717 -15.60 56.17 25.71
C GLY A 717 -14.62 55.89 26.85
N LYS A 718 -14.17 56.94 27.56
CA LYS A 718 -13.32 56.76 28.77
C LYS A 718 -14.08 55.98 29.86
N ARG A 719 -15.35 56.31 30.08
CA ARG A 719 -16.19 55.59 31.06
C ARG A 719 -16.38 54.12 30.67
N LEU A 720 -16.61 53.82 29.41
CA LEU A 720 -16.73 52.48 28.87
C LEU A 720 -15.41 51.68 29.04
N GLN A 721 -14.27 52.30 28.80
CA GLN A 721 -12.95 51.70 29.02
C GLN A 721 -12.71 51.40 30.52
N GLU A 722 -13.16 52.24 31.44
CA GLU A 722 -13.15 51.98 32.86
C GLU A 722 -14.01 50.75 33.24
N ILE A 723 -15.25 50.68 32.69
CA ILE A 723 -16.12 49.53 32.88
C ILE A 723 -15.47 48.27 32.27
N ALA A 724 -14.85 48.35 31.11
CA ALA A 724 -14.15 47.22 30.48
C ALA A 724 -13.00 46.70 31.36
N LYS A 725 -12.30 47.56 32.10
CA LYS A 725 -11.24 47.17 33.02
C LYS A 725 -11.74 46.54 34.31
N ASN A 726 -12.85 47.03 34.84
CA ASN A 726 -13.27 46.80 36.24
C ASN A 726 -14.52 45.91 36.37
N ALA A 727 -15.20 45.60 35.26
CA ALA A 727 -16.44 44.81 35.36
C ALA A 727 -16.14 43.37 35.83
N MET A 728 -16.94 42.93 36.80
CA MET A 728 -16.97 41.55 37.32
C MET A 728 -18.42 41.08 37.36
N THR A 729 -18.86 40.35 36.32
CA THR A 729 -20.27 39.96 36.21
C THR A 729 -20.51 38.50 36.51
N GLY A 730 -19.47 37.69 36.71
CA GLY A 730 -19.61 36.27 36.99
C GLY A 730 -20.30 35.47 35.89
N GLY A 731 -20.16 35.88 34.64
CA GLY A 731 -20.77 35.25 33.46
C GLY A 731 -22.22 35.74 33.18
N LEU A 732 -22.77 36.66 33.97
CA LEU A 732 -24.10 37.23 33.75
C LEU A 732 -24.01 38.56 32.96
N TYR A 733 -24.97 38.79 32.07
CA TYR A 733 -25.07 40.06 31.33
C TYR A 733 -25.60 41.18 32.23
N LYS A 734 -24.76 42.19 32.50
CA LYS A 734 -25.13 43.36 33.32
C LYS A 734 -25.30 44.59 32.41
N ALA A 735 -26.43 45.25 32.54
CA ALA A 735 -26.65 46.50 31.83
C ALA A 735 -25.70 47.61 32.30
N VAL A 736 -25.17 48.43 31.40
CA VAL A 736 -24.18 49.46 31.65
C VAL A 736 -24.51 50.74 30.85
N GLY A 737 -25.61 50.70 30.10
CA GLY A 737 -26.05 51.84 29.30
C GLY A 737 -27.11 51.47 28.24
N GLU A 738 -27.39 52.38 27.37
CA GLU A 738 -28.31 52.18 26.23
C GLU A 738 -27.88 52.97 25.00
N LEU A 739 -28.30 52.50 23.83
CA LEU A 739 -28.18 53.20 22.54
C LEU A 739 -29.50 53.06 21.79
N TYR A 740 -30.21 54.21 21.56
CA TYR A 740 -31.49 54.24 20.84
C TYR A 740 -32.55 53.28 21.43
N GLY A 741 -32.55 53.08 22.77
CA GLY A 741 -33.44 52.16 23.45
C GLY A 741 -33.02 50.70 23.38
N PHE A 742 -31.84 50.41 22.87
CA PHE A 742 -31.20 49.06 22.95
C PHE A 742 -30.26 49.04 24.15
N PRO A 743 -30.46 48.15 25.13
CA PRO A 743 -29.58 48.01 26.28
C PRO A 743 -28.19 47.60 25.88
N ILE A 744 -27.17 48.24 26.43
CA ILE A 744 -25.78 47.87 26.34
C ILE A 744 -25.45 47.05 27.59
N LYS A 745 -24.97 45.83 27.40
CA LYS A 745 -24.61 44.93 28.49
C LYS A 745 -23.16 44.52 28.41
N VAL A 746 -22.55 44.27 29.57
CA VAL A 746 -21.21 43.69 29.69
C VAL A 746 -21.29 42.30 30.31
N VAL A 747 -20.47 41.37 29.85
CA VAL A 747 -20.28 40.03 30.42
C VAL A 747 -18.81 39.77 30.66
N SER A 748 -18.47 39.26 31.84
CA SER A 748 -17.11 38.87 32.21
C SER A 748 -16.98 37.37 32.07
N GLU A 749 -16.15 36.93 31.08
CA GLU A 749 -15.83 35.54 30.87
C GLU A 749 -14.44 35.23 31.45
N ARG A 750 -14.28 34.10 32.14
CA ARG A 750 -12.97 33.63 32.59
C ARG A 750 -12.37 32.71 31.55
N THR A 751 -11.19 33.04 31.10
CA THR A 751 -10.42 32.21 30.17
C THR A 751 -9.10 31.80 30.80
N LEU A 752 -8.77 30.51 30.71
CA LEU A 752 -7.47 29.98 31.12
C LEU A 752 -6.52 30.06 29.92
N LYS A 753 -5.48 30.88 30.01
CA LYS A 753 -4.36 30.87 29.06
C LYS A 753 -3.06 30.61 29.83
N GLU A 754 -2.34 29.58 29.40
CA GLU A 754 -1.04 29.19 29.99
C GLU A 754 -1.05 28.97 31.51
N GLY A 755 -2.18 28.48 32.06
CA GLY A 755 -2.30 28.22 33.49
C GLY A 755 -2.65 29.46 34.35
N LEU A 756 -2.86 30.64 33.71
CA LEU A 756 -3.30 31.88 34.38
C LEU A 756 -4.75 32.16 34.02
N GLU A 757 -5.55 32.49 35.01
CA GLU A 757 -6.93 32.98 34.81
C GLU A 757 -6.92 34.45 34.36
N PHE A 758 -7.49 34.69 33.18
CA PHE A 758 -7.77 36.02 32.69
C PHE A 758 -9.27 36.27 32.69
N THR A 759 -9.68 37.46 33.11
CA THR A 759 -11.05 37.91 32.98
C THR A 759 -11.16 38.76 31.71
N ASP A 760 -11.98 38.33 30.78
CA ASP A 760 -12.23 39.00 29.52
C ASP A 760 -13.63 39.62 29.54
N ASN A 761 -13.70 40.93 29.38
CA ASN A 761 -14.96 41.69 29.42
C ASN A 761 -15.44 42.01 28.03
N ARG A 762 -16.60 41.43 27.66
CA ARG A 762 -17.23 41.66 26.39
C ARG A 762 -18.52 42.41 26.47
N PHE A 763 -18.76 43.27 25.53
CA PHE A 763 -19.94 44.09 25.46
C PHE A 763 -20.87 43.66 24.34
N VAL A 764 -22.16 43.69 24.58
CA VAL A 764 -23.20 43.39 23.59
C VAL A 764 -24.25 44.48 23.61
N VAL A 765 -24.86 44.76 22.45
CA VAL A 765 -26.08 45.51 22.34
C VAL A 765 -27.22 44.51 22.21
N GLU A 766 -28.20 44.56 23.11
CA GLU A 766 -29.25 43.57 23.19
C GLU A 766 -30.54 44.09 22.49
N GLY A 767 -30.92 43.39 21.47
CA GLY A 767 -32.24 43.47 20.83
C GLY A 767 -32.95 42.13 20.99
N ASN A 768 -33.78 41.76 20.05
CA ASN A 768 -34.22 40.36 19.92
C ASN A 768 -33.03 39.40 19.68
N TYR A 769 -31.94 39.98 19.18
CA TYR A 769 -30.64 39.32 19.04
C TYR A 769 -29.55 40.12 19.79
N LYS A 770 -28.40 39.46 20.09
CA LYS A 770 -27.27 40.14 20.74
C LYS A 770 -26.20 40.51 19.70
N TYR A 771 -26.04 41.84 19.52
CA TYR A 771 -25.11 42.37 18.52
C TYR A 771 -23.77 42.73 19.13
N THR A 772 -22.70 42.40 18.44
CA THR A 772 -21.34 42.76 18.86
C THR A 772 -20.57 43.34 17.67
N TYR A 773 -19.67 44.25 17.99
CA TYR A 773 -18.62 44.70 17.11
C TYR A 773 -17.29 44.32 17.69
N ASN A 774 -16.32 43.93 16.89
CA ASN A 774 -15.00 43.43 17.35
C ASN A 774 -15.13 42.37 18.45
N ASN A 775 -16.00 41.36 18.26
CA ASN A 775 -16.29 40.28 19.23
C ASN A 775 -16.64 40.76 20.65
N GLY A 776 -17.14 41.98 20.78
CA GLY A 776 -17.50 42.59 22.06
C GLY A 776 -16.36 43.29 22.79
N HIS A 777 -15.17 43.34 22.20
CA HIS A 777 -14.02 44.04 22.82
C HIS A 777 -14.03 45.54 22.42
N LEU A 778 -13.77 46.37 23.39
CA LEU A 778 -13.64 47.80 23.16
C LEU A 778 -12.24 48.20 22.75
N ALA A 779 -12.12 49.30 22.00
CA ALA A 779 -10.83 49.90 21.67
C ALA A 779 -10.24 50.58 22.92
N MET A 780 -9.31 49.92 23.58
CA MET A 780 -8.73 50.39 24.84
C MET A 780 -7.75 51.57 24.67
N ALA A 781 -7.24 51.80 23.47
CA ALA A 781 -6.34 52.88 23.15
C ALA A 781 -7.06 54.15 22.62
N ASP A 782 -8.30 54.02 22.11
CA ASP A 782 -9.08 55.10 21.50
C ASP A 782 -10.48 55.17 22.12
N PRO A 783 -10.73 56.19 22.97
CA PRO A 783 -12.05 56.36 23.61
C PRO A 783 -13.20 56.65 22.60
N ILE A 784 -12.94 57.34 21.51
CA ILE A 784 -13.98 57.61 20.50
C ILE A 784 -14.39 56.33 19.80
N ALA A 785 -13.42 55.52 19.40
CA ALA A 785 -13.69 54.20 18.82
C ALA A 785 -14.40 53.26 19.81
N ALA A 786 -14.08 53.32 21.11
CA ALA A 786 -14.79 52.59 22.15
C ALA A 786 -16.26 53.00 22.29
N ALA A 787 -16.58 54.32 22.19
CA ALA A 787 -17.95 54.83 22.22
C ALA A 787 -18.74 54.40 20.97
N ARG A 788 -18.11 54.40 19.80
CA ARG A 788 -18.75 54.01 18.52
C ARG A 788 -18.96 52.53 18.35
N ASN A 789 -18.37 51.69 19.19
CA ASN A 789 -18.44 50.22 19.08
C ASN A 789 -19.89 49.69 19.02
N PHE A 790 -20.80 50.32 19.70
CA PHE A 790 -22.21 49.92 19.77
C PHE A 790 -23.02 50.37 18.56
N LEU A 791 -22.78 51.59 18.05
CA LEU A 791 -23.38 52.06 16.80
C LEU A 791 -22.91 51.14 15.65
N ASN A 792 -21.62 50.87 15.57
CA ASN A 792 -21.05 49.95 14.57
C ASN A 792 -21.64 48.54 14.68
N ALA A 793 -21.96 48.06 15.90
CA ALA A 793 -22.62 46.78 16.10
C ALA A 793 -24.01 46.73 15.49
N LEU A 794 -24.82 47.78 15.67
CA LEU A 794 -26.15 47.91 15.10
C LEU A 794 -26.10 48.12 13.54
N GLU A 795 -25.14 48.89 13.05
CA GLU A 795 -24.96 49.13 11.62
C GLU A 795 -24.55 47.89 10.84
N ARG A 796 -23.98 46.91 11.50
CA ARG A 796 -23.65 45.60 10.88
C ARG A 796 -24.84 44.67 10.71
N ILE A 797 -26.00 44.97 11.30
CA ILE A 797 -27.18 44.09 11.24
C ILE A 797 -27.51 43.64 9.81
N PRO A 798 -27.60 44.55 8.79
CA PRO A 798 -27.89 44.15 7.42
C PRO A 798 -26.85 43.14 6.87
N THR A 799 -25.58 43.38 7.15
CA THR A 799 -24.50 42.51 6.70
C THR A 799 -24.62 41.11 7.34
N ILE A 800 -25.02 41.04 8.61
CA ILE A 800 -25.24 39.76 9.31
C ILE A 800 -26.45 39.03 8.73
N ILE A 801 -27.51 39.73 8.46
CA ILE A 801 -28.71 39.21 7.79
C ILE A 801 -28.35 38.60 6.43
N ASP A 802 -27.58 39.33 5.62
CA ASP A 802 -27.13 38.82 4.30
C ASP A 802 -26.23 37.58 4.40
N GLN A 803 -25.38 37.51 5.42
CA GLN A 803 -24.60 36.31 5.70
C GLN A 803 -25.48 35.09 6.03
N TYR A 804 -26.53 35.27 6.84
CA TYR A 804 -27.47 34.19 7.15
C TYR A 804 -28.34 33.82 5.96
N LYS A 805 -28.77 34.81 5.12
CA LYS A 805 -29.47 34.54 3.86
C LYS A 805 -28.61 33.70 2.91
N SER A 806 -27.35 34.07 2.71
CA SER A 806 -26.41 33.28 1.88
C SER A 806 -26.20 31.86 2.41
N LYS A 807 -26.15 31.69 3.73
CA LYS A 807 -26.11 30.35 4.32
C LYS A 807 -27.39 29.56 4.04
N ASN A 808 -28.54 30.20 4.14
CA ASN A 808 -29.82 29.55 3.86
C ASN A 808 -29.92 29.09 2.40
N GLU A 809 -29.45 29.89 1.44
CA GLU A 809 -29.40 29.50 0.02
C GLU A 809 -28.59 28.23 -0.22
N VAL A 810 -27.51 28.01 0.54
CA VAL A 810 -26.70 26.77 0.49
C VAL A 810 -27.50 25.62 1.09
N LEU A 811 -28.10 25.81 2.26
CA LEU A 811 -28.92 24.80 2.91
C LEU A 811 -30.12 24.36 2.07
N GLU A 812 -30.82 25.32 1.41
CA GLU A 812 -31.93 25.05 0.53
C GLU A 812 -31.54 24.21 -0.72
N LYS A 813 -30.30 24.30 -1.17
CA LYS A 813 -29.77 23.44 -2.25
C LYS A 813 -29.36 22.06 -1.77
N GLU A 814 -28.83 21.95 -0.55
CA GLU A 814 -28.32 20.68 -0.01
C GLU A 814 -29.44 19.79 0.57
N ILE A 815 -30.47 20.38 1.19
CA ILE A 815 -31.59 19.63 1.80
C ILE A 815 -32.29 18.70 0.80
N PRO A 816 -32.68 19.11 -0.44
CA PRO A 816 -33.30 18.22 -1.40
C PRO A 816 -32.41 17.04 -1.83
N GLN A 817 -31.09 17.26 -1.93
CA GLN A 817 -30.13 16.21 -2.28
C GLN A 817 -30.04 15.16 -1.17
N LEU A 818 -30.03 15.61 0.09
CA LEU A 818 -30.04 14.70 1.24
C LEU A 818 -31.37 13.95 1.36
N GLN A 819 -32.49 14.58 1.02
CA GLN A 819 -33.82 13.93 0.96
C GLN A 819 -33.85 12.83 -0.10
N GLU A 820 -33.30 13.08 -1.28
CA GLU A 820 -33.20 12.07 -2.35
C GLU A 820 -32.36 10.85 -1.90
N ILE A 821 -31.21 11.08 -1.25
CA ILE A 821 -30.34 10.01 -0.77
C ILE A 821 -31.02 9.22 0.35
N ALA A 822 -31.66 9.89 1.29
CA ALA A 822 -32.40 9.27 2.40
C ALA A 822 -33.61 8.45 1.91
N GLY A 823 -34.22 8.84 0.78
CA GLY A 823 -35.35 8.12 0.17
C GLY A 823 -34.98 6.88 -0.63
N LYS A 824 -33.68 6.66 -0.93
CA LYS A 824 -33.26 5.51 -1.76
C LYS A 824 -33.42 4.17 -1.04
N VAL A 825 -33.77 3.14 -1.82
CA VAL A 825 -33.86 1.74 -1.38
C VAL A 825 -32.70 0.96 -1.99
N TRP A 826 -32.13 0.02 -1.23
CA TRP A 826 -31.06 -0.83 -1.71
C TRP A 826 -31.57 -1.85 -2.74
N LYS A 827 -31.03 -1.81 -3.95
CA LYS A 827 -31.59 -2.55 -5.12
C LYS A 827 -31.25 -4.05 -5.16
N LYS A 828 -30.29 -4.52 -4.34
CA LYS A 828 -29.78 -5.89 -4.41
C LYS A 828 -30.31 -6.79 -3.28
N GLU A 829 -31.40 -6.43 -2.63
CA GLU A 829 -31.97 -7.21 -1.53
C GLU A 829 -32.42 -8.60 -2.00
N ASP A 830 -33.01 -8.70 -3.18
CA ASP A 830 -33.50 -9.98 -3.73
C ASP A 830 -32.34 -10.87 -4.18
N GLU A 831 -31.28 -10.30 -4.80
CA GLU A 831 -30.05 -11.03 -5.12
C GLU A 831 -29.44 -11.65 -3.85
N LEU A 832 -29.38 -10.89 -2.75
CA LEU A 832 -28.86 -11.38 -1.48
C LEU A 832 -29.71 -12.52 -0.90
N LYS A 833 -31.03 -12.45 -0.99
CA LYS A 833 -31.93 -13.52 -0.54
C LYS A 833 -31.75 -14.79 -1.35
N GLN A 834 -31.62 -14.66 -2.67
CA GLN A 834 -31.42 -15.80 -3.59
C GLN A 834 -30.09 -16.52 -3.27
N LEU A 835 -29.00 -15.80 -3.17
CA LEU A 835 -27.68 -16.37 -2.86
C LEU A 835 -27.66 -17.06 -1.48
N LYS A 836 -28.36 -16.52 -0.49
CA LYS A 836 -28.51 -17.18 0.83
C LYS A 836 -29.28 -18.50 0.72
N SER A 837 -30.29 -18.58 -0.14
CA SER A 837 -31.02 -19.81 -0.41
C SER A 837 -30.14 -20.84 -1.10
N GLU A 838 -29.35 -20.42 -2.10
CA GLU A 838 -28.39 -21.27 -2.80
C GLU A 838 -27.33 -21.84 -1.85
N LEU A 839 -26.80 -20.98 -0.96
CA LEU A 839 -25.83 -21.40 0.07
C LEU A 839 -26.43 -22.45 1.01
N ALA A 840 -27.65 -22.24 1.47
CA ALA A 840 -28.31 -23.20 2.34
C ALA A 840 -28.60 -24.55 1.65
N ALA A 841 -28.83 -24.55 0.34
CA ALA A 841 -28.99 -25.78 -0.44
C ALA A 841 -27.64 -26.51 -0.59
N LEU A 842 -26.60 -25.78 -0.86
CA LEU A 842 -25.25 -26.34 -0.99
C LEU A 842 -24.69 -26.86 0.36
N ASP A 843 -24.99 -26.20 1.47
CA ASP A 843 -24.65 -26.68 2.81
C ASP A 843 -25.30 -28.03 3.13
N ARG A 844 -26.57 -28.21 2.76
CA ARG A 844 -27.26 -29.48 2.90
C ARG A 844 -26.62 -30.59 2.06
N LYS A 845 -26.21 -30.28 0.83
CA LYS A 845 -25.53 -31.24 -0.06
C LYS A 845 -24.20 -31.69 0.55
N ILE A 846 -23.38 -30.76 1.00
CA ILE A 846 -22.08 -31.02 1.63
C ILE A 846 -22.23 -31.85 2.91
N GLN A 847 -23.25 -31.56 3.74
CA GLN A 847 -23.51 -32.33 4.96
C GLN A 847 -23.95 -33.79 4.64
N LEU A 848 -24.68 -34.03 3.58
CA LEU A 848 -25.05 -35.37 3.13
C LEU A 848 -23.85 -36.15 2.60
N GLU A 849 -22.92 -35.51 1.94
CA GLU A 849 -21.70 -36.15 1.40
C GLU A 849 -20.63 -36.41 2.49
N LEU A 850 -20.63 -35.64 3.55
CA LEU A 850 -19.69 -35.79 4.69
C LEU A 850 -20.25 -36.66 5.84
N ALA A 851 -21.48 -37.12 5.75
CA ALA A 851 -22.03 -38.07 6.70
C ALA A 851 -21.35 -39.44 6.55
N PRO A 852 -20.80 -40.05 7.62
CA PRO A 852 -20.17 -41.37 7.51
C PRO A 852 -21.17 -42.37 7.00
N ALA A 853 -20.78 -43.16 5.99
CA ALA A 853 -21.55 -44.26 5.48
C ALA A 853 -21.90 -45.18 6.66
N GLN A 854 -23.18 -45.29 6.99
CA GLN A 854 -23.61 -46.30 7.94
C GLN A 854 -23.31 -47.67 7.31
N GLU A 855 -22.38 -48.43 7.92
CA GLU A 855 -22.22 -49.83 7.64
C GLU A 855 -23.55 -50.54 7.88
N ASN A 856 -24.14 -51.08 6.83
CA ASN A 856 -25.24 -52.03 6.91
C ASN A 856 -24.78 -53.33 7.55
N THR A 857 -24.89 -53.48 8.84
CA THR A 857 -24.94 -54.77 9.49
C THR A 857 -26.43 -55.20 9.50
N GLU A 858 -26.74 -56.08 8.56
CA GLU A 858 -27.91 -56.93 8.67
C GLU A 858 -27.70 -57.83 9.87
N GLU A 859 -28.54 -57.65 10.94
CA GLU A 859 -29.07 -58.73 11.78
C GLU A 859 -30.12 -58.23 12.73
N ASN A 860 -31.25 -58.95 12.64
CA ASN A 860 -32.38 -59.10 13.54
C ASN A 860 -33.64 -58.25 13.36
N ARG A 861 -34.50 -58.88 12.56
CA ARG A 861 -35.94 -58.73 12.69
C ARG A 861 -36.38 -59.40 13.99
N GLN A 862 -37.17 -58.73 14.82
CA GLN A 862 -38.44 -59.22 15.39
C GLN A 862 -39.05 -58.23 16.37
N GLY A 863 -40.23 -57.77 16.01
CA GLY A 863 -41.43 -57.60 16.88
C GLY A 863 -41.51 -56.38 17.77
N ASN A 864 -42.22 -55.33 17.38
CA ASN A 864 -43.57 -55.08 17.96
C ASN A 864 -44.14 -53.76 17.41
N GLU A 865 -45.34 -53.91 16.86
CA GLU A 865 -46.27 -52.81 16.62
C GLU A 865 -46.68 -52.15 17.97
N LYS A 866 -46.75 -50.81 17.98
CA LYS A 866 -47.95 -50.06 18.37
C LYS A 866 -47.71 -48.55 18.50
N LYS A 867 -48.59 -47.86 17.79
CA LYS A 867 -49.22 -46.56 18.01
C LYS A 867 -48.42 -45.27 17.66
N GLN A 868 -48.94 -44.74 16.57
CA GLN A 868 -48.92 -43.34 16.16
C GLN A 868 -49.26 -42.37 17.30
N THR A 869 -48.50 -41.31 17.39
CA THR A 869 -48.98 -39.94 17.64
C THR A 869 -48.03 -38.96 16.98
N GLU A 870 -48.61 -38.17 16.06
CA GLU A 870 -47.96 -37.08 15.38
C GLU A 870 -47.38 -36.08 16.34
N GLN A 871 -46.10 -35.80 16.21
CA GLN A 871 -45.48 -34.52 16.62
C GLN A 871 -44.40 -34.17 15.62
N GLN A 872 -44.58 -33.01 14.98
CA GLN A 872 -43.62 -32.39 14.10
C GLN A 872 -42.32 -32.14 14.85
N PRO A 873 -41.13 -32.39 14.25
CA PRO A 873 -39.88 -32.04 14.87
C PRO A 873 -39.60 -30.57 14.63
N GLU A 874 -39.56 -29.79 15.70
CA GLU A 874 -38.91 -28.47 15.73
C GLU A 874 -37.41 -28.62 15.47
N SER A 875 -36.90 -27.76 14.62
CA SER A 875 -35.52 -27.80 14.18
C SER A 875 -34.52 -27.43 15.33
N PRO A 876 -33.35 -28.08 15.42
CA PRO A 876 -32.36 -27.83 16.47
C PRO A 876 -31.72 -26.42 16.46
N HIS A 877 -32.06 -25.59 15.49
CA HIS A 877 -31.43 -24.27 15.30
C HIS A 877 -31.99 -23.16 16.22
N VAL A 878 -33.17 -23.39 16.86
CA VAL A 878 -33.79 -22.36 17.69
C VAL A 878 -33.27 -22.40 19.14
N ASP A 879 -32.85 -23.55 19.63
CA ASP A 879 -32.32 -23.66 20.99
C ASP A 879 -30.88 -23.18 21.16
N PHE A 880 -30.05 -23.25 20.12
CA PHE A 880 -28.67 -22.72 20.17
C PHE A 880 -28.66 -21.21 20.28
N VAL A 881 -29.61 -20.51 19.66
CA VAL A 881 -29.68 -19.04 19.72
C VAL A 881 -30.25 -18.54 21.05
N ARG A 882 -31.14 -19.32 21.70
CA ARG A 882 -31.74 -18.96 22.98
C ARG A 882 -30.81 -19.15 24.20
N SER A 883 -29.86 -20.06 24.11
CA SER A 883 -28.97 -20.37 25.25
C SER A 883 -27.76 -19.45 25.35
N HIS A 884 -27.49 -18.61 24.37
CA HIS A 884 -26.28 -17.77 24.30
C HIS A 884 -26.53 -16.25 24.20
N LEU A 885 -27.78 -15.80 24.34
CA LEU A 885 -28.11 -14.38 24.43
C LEU A 885 -28.49 -13.99 25.85
N ILE A 886 -27.53 -13.63 26.65
CA ILE A 886 -27.75 -12.93 27.91
C ILE A 886 -27.98 -11.44 27.62
N ILE A 887 -29.25 -11.03 27.54
CA ILE A 887 -29.63 -9.61 27.52
C ILE A 887 -29.59 -9.12 28.95
N GLY A 888 -28.51 -8.44 29.32
CA GLY A 888 -28.46 -7.71 30.58
C GLY A 888 -29.37 -6.48 30.52
N ARG A 889 -30.42 -6.45 31.34
CA ARG A 889 -31.20 -5.23 31.63
C ARG A 889 -30.33 -4.28 32.46
N PRO A 890 -30.39 -2.96 32.27
CA PRO A 890 -29.71 -2.00 33.14
C PRO A 890 -30.51 -1.89 34.44
N GLY A 891 -29.95 -2.41 35.52
CA GLY A 891 -30.40 -2.15 36.89
C GLY A 891 -29.71 -0.92 37.43
N LEU A 892 -30.52 0.02 37.87
CA LEU A 892 -30.16 1.12 38.77
C LEU A 892 -29.63 0.54 40.10
N SER A 893 -28.53 1.06 40.59
CA SER A 893 -28.40 1.51 41.97
C SER A 893 -26.96 1.59 42.47
N GLU A 894 -26.74 2.70 43.05
CA GLU A 894 -26.16 2.97 44.38
C GLU A 894 -24.65 2.91 44.55
N SER A 895 -24.23 4.08 44.81
CA SER A 895 -22.99 4.50 45.45
C SER A 895 -22.62 3.64 46.65
N LYS A 896 -21.36 3.22 46.72
CA LYS A 896 -20.58 3.28 47.98
C LYS A 896 -19.10 3.37 47.62
N GLY A 897 -18.51 4.46 48.11
CA GLY A 897 -17.09 4.73 48.01
C GLY A 897 -16.27 3.84 48.91
N VAL A 898 -15.00 3.91 48.69
CA VAL A 898 -13.87 4.04 49.63
C VAL A 898 -12.60 3.48 49.02
N LYS A 899 -11.65 4.40 48.82
CA LYS A 899 -10.19 4.36 49.03
C LYS A 899 -9.43 3.05 48.74
N LEU A 900 -8.50 3.10 47.84
CA LEU A 900 -7.07 3.50 48.02
C LEU A 900 -6.43 3.64 46.65
#